data_26119e243147a6f62f0ca9878122637e
#
_entry.id   26119e243147a6f62f0ca9878122637e
#
_cell.length_a   1.000
_cell.length_b   1.000
_cell.length_c   1.000
_cell.angle_alpha   90.00
_cell.angle_beta   90.00
_cell.angle_gamma   90.00
#
_symmetry.space_group_name_H-M   'P 1'
#
loop_
_entity.id
_entity.type
_entity.pdbx_description
1 polymer ?
#
loop_
_entity_poly.entity_id
_entity_poly.type
_entity_poly.pdbx_seq_one_letter_code
_entity_poly.pdbx_strand_id
1 'polypeptide(L)'
;MTIYLTGSPTRYGEPSFTEDNGFLADVKASLAKATGGHPPRVLLVSAAPDDRGFTDSVLKGMSDCIHCSGIETESITMLDRRNASQAPSLVENAHWIILCGGHVPTQNKFLHEINLKSLLQGFKGVLMGCSAGSMNCAGTVYSHPELPGEAVDPEYKRWLKGLELTDIQLVPHLDQVRYASVDNLRLFEDIAFPDSWNHRFYTFRDGGYVKITDGKPTLYGEAFEISRGAMRRVCEENKTYSFMNLIFISPHFPQTYWHFCAGAKANGVNVLGIADTNYENLPLELRQNLDDYYKVDNLEDYEQMYRAVAWFAHKWGKIDWIESNNEYWLEQDARLRTDFNVTTGIQTDHIAAIKNKSEMKKYYALGGIPTARQIKGAEGLAKVKAFAKKTGYPIIAKPDNGMGAGGTAKLRDDKELEAWFKERQNDFALYVFEEFITGLLVSYDAIYNSKGEPIFENNSVFPTPVMEIVHKNLDCCYWTNKTVPAKLAAIGRRTVKAFGIKSRFVHLEFFQLDRDREGLGKKGDYVGLEVNMRPPGGYTPDMMDYAHQTDVFQIWADMVAFDEARKPVGESAYVGYVGRRDSRRYKHSHQDLLDRYGQAMCMCERVPYALSDDLGDMAYIARLQSKAEIEAFFKYATEEYA
;
A
#
# COMPACT_ATOMS: atom_id res chain seq x y z
N MET A 1 0.97 0.43 -22.01
CA MET A 1 2.39 0.27 -22.41
C MET A 1 3.20 -0.18 -21.21
N THR A 2 4.05 -1.19 -21.38
CA THR A 2 5.06 -1.55 -20.37
C THR A 2 6.41 -1.06 -20.84
N ILE A 3 7.21 -0.44 -19.95
CA ILE A 3 8.54 0.10 -20.30
C ILE A 3 9.60 -0.64 -19.49
N TYR A 4 10.67 -1.03 -20.16
CA TYR A 4 11.91 -1.55 -19.56
C TYR A 4 13.06 -0.60 -19.81
N LEU A 5 13.83 -0.26 -18.79
CA LEU A 5 15.05 0.54 -18.89
C LEU A 5 16.21 -0.30 -18.36
N THR A 6 17.18 -0.60 -19.19
CA THR A 6 18.35 -1.42 -18.83
C THR A 6 19.65 -0.82 -19.33
N GLY A 7 20.78 -1.15 -18.75
CA GLY A 7 22.11 -0.87 -19.31
C GLY A 7 22.30 -1.74 -20.54
N SER A 8 22.44 -3.04 -20.35
CA SER A 8 22.46 -4.04 -21.39
C SER A 8 21.39 -5.09 -21.15
N PRO A 9 20.68 -5.55 -22.19
CA PRO A 9 19.77 -6.68 -22.05
C PRO A 9 20.50 -8.03 -21.92
N THR A 10 21.82 -8.06 -22.16
CA THR A 10 22.68 -9.24 -22.06
C THR A 10 23.78 -9.03 -21.04
N ARG A 11 24.32 -10.10 -20.45
CA ARG A 11 25.62 -10.06 -19.80
C ARG A 11 26.74 -9.97 -20.84
N TYR A 12 27.87 -9.39 -20.42
CA TYR A 12 29.05 -9.31 -21.29
C TYR A 12 29.47 -10.71 -21.78
N GLY A 13 29.48 -10.88 -23.11
CA GLY A 13 29.85 -12.12 -23.78
C GLY A 13 28.76 -13.18 -23.91
N GLU A 14 27.56 -12.94 -23.40
CA GLU A 14 26.42 -13.86 -23.56
C GLU A 14 25.57 -13.52 -24.80
N PRO A 15 25.13 -14.52 -25.56
CA PRO A 15 24.37 -14.31 -26.80
C PRO A 15 22.87 -14.08 -26.55
N SER A 16 22.36 -14.29 -25.34
CA SER A 16 20.95 -14.19 -24.97
C SER A 16 20.69 -13.08 -23.95
N PHE A 17 19.45 -12.69 -23.80
CA PHE A 17 19.04 -11.81 -22.70
C PHE A 17 19.33 -12.47 -21.36
N THR A 18 19.75 -11.66 -20.40
CA THR A 18 20.04 -12.14 -19.06
C THR A 18 18.78 -12.68 -18.35
N GLU A 19 18.96 -13.74 -17.55
CA GLU A 19 17.94 -14.24 -16.64
C GLU A 19 18.00 -13.56 -15.26
N ASP A 20 19.03 -12.71 -15.04
CA ASP A 20 19.21 -12.02 -13.77
C ASP A 20 17.99 -11.23 -13.36
N ASN A 21 17.70 -11.26 -12.08
CA ASN A 21 16.58 -10.56 -11.47
C ASN A 21 15.22 -10.83 -12.16
N GLY A 22 15.12 -11.91 -12.95
CA GLY A 22 13.89 -12.29 -13.67
C GLY A 22 13.65 -11.53 -14.98
N PHE A 23 14.64 -10.78 -15.51
CA PHE A 23 14.48 -9.89 -16.66
C PHE A 23 13.87 -10.58 -17.88
N LEU A 24 14.48 -11.69 -18.34
CA LEU A 24 13.97 -12.42 -19.53
C LEU A 24 12.53 -12.92 -19.33
N ALA A 25 12.22 -13.47 -18.15
CA ALA A 25 10.87 -13.95 -17.83
C ALA A 25 9.84 -12.81 -17.84
N ASP A 26 10.19 -11.67 -17.28
CA ASP A 26 9.35 -10.46 -17.24
C ASP A 26 9.08 -9.91 -18.66
N VAL A 27 10.11 -9.86 -19.50
CA VAL A 27 9.97 -9.41 -20.91
C VAL A 27 9.04 -10.35 -21.66
N LYS A 28 9.24 -11.69 -21.56
CA LYS A 28 8.37 -12.70 -22.20
C LYS A 28 6.93 -12.57 -21.76
N ALA A 29 6.68 -12.42 -20.45
CA ALA A 29 5.33 -12.24 -19.91
C ALA A 29 4.65 -10.96 -20.44
N SER A 30 5.39 -9.86 -20.51
CA SER A 30 4.88 -8.59 -21.04
C SER A 30 4.57 -8.64 -22.53
N LEU A 31 5.42 -9.31 -23.31
CA LEU A 31 5.18 -9.54 -24.73
C LEU A 31 3.96 -10.42 -24.96
N ALA A 32 3.83 -11.54 -24.25
CA ALA A 32 2.67 -12.40 -24.34
C ALA A 32 1.36 -11.66 -24.03
N LYS A 33 1.37 -10.79 -23.01
CA LYS A 33 0.22 -9.93 -22.68
C LYS A 33 -0.10 -8.92 -23.79
N ALA A 34 0.94 -8.31 -24.40
CA ALA A 34 0.77 -7.29 -25.43
C ALA A 34 0.29 -7.86 -26.77
N THR A 35 0.66 -9.11 -27.09
CA THR A 35 0.37 -9.75 -28.40
C THR A 35 -0.75 -10.79 -28.33
N GLY A 36 -1.29 -11.07 -27.13
CA GLY A 36 -2.21 -12.20 -26.96
C GLY A 36 -1.56 -13.57 -27.19
N GLY A 37 -0.24 -13.66 -27.01
CA GLY A 37 0.54 -14.90 -27.17
C GLY A 37 1.07 -15.13 -28.58
N HIS A 38 0.84 -14.20 -29.54
CA HIS A 38 1.41 -14.27 -30.89
C HIS A 38 2.86 -13.74 -30.93
N PRO A 39 3.68 -14.17 -31.90
CA PRO A 39 5.02 -13.61 -32.11
C PRO A 39 4.98 -12.08 -32.32
N PRO A 40 5.79 -11.28 -31.61
CA PRO A 40 5.78 -9.83 -31.75
C PRO A 40 6.44 -9.35 -33.05
N ARG A 41 5.96 -8.22 -33.58
CA ARG A 41 6.69 -7.39 -34.54
C ARG A 41 7.58 -6.43 -33.74
N VAL A 42 8.89 -6.52 -33.99
CA VAL A 42 9.92 -5.77 -33.26
C VAL A 42 10.42 -4.59 -34.10
N LEU A 43 10.46 -3.41 -33.50
CA LEU A 43 11.04 -2.20 -34.07
C LEU A 43 12.27 -1.79 -33.26
N LEU A 44 13.45 -1.91 -33.83
CA LEU A 44 14.69 -1.38 -33.26
C LEU A 44 14.86 0.08 -33.72
N VAL A 45 15.21 0.98 -32.79
CA VAL A 45 15.46 2.40 -33.10
C VAL A 45 16.94 2.69 -32.89
N SER A 46 17.64 3.10 -33.95
CA SER A 46 19.09 3.29 -33.95
C SER A 46 19.55 4.44 -33.05
N ALA A 47 20.69 4.25 -32.35
CA ALA A 47 21.40 5.32 -31.67
C ALA A 47 22.43 6.05 -32.53
N ALA A 48 22.75 5.52 -33.73
CA ALA A 48 23.62 6.13 -34.71
C ALA A 48 22.96 6.05 -36.10
N PRO A 49 21.86 6.80 -36.35
CA PRO A 49 20.99 6.60 -37.53
C PRO A 49 21.66 6.87 -38.85
N ASP A 50 22.75 7.64 -38.87
CA ASP A 50 23.53 7.99 -40.08
C ASP A 50 24.68 7.03 -40.34
N ASP A 51 25.08 6.17 -39.36
CA ASP A 51 26.11 5.15 -39.52
C ASP A 51 25.47 3.79 -39.86
N ARG A 52 25.49 3.48 -41.17
CA ARG A 52 24.92 2.23 -41.69
C ARG A 52 25.64 0.99 -41.17
N GLY A 53 26.97 1.03 -41.08
CA GLY A 53 27.76 -0.11 -40.64
C GLY A 53 27.45 -0.48 -39.17
N PHE A 54 27.41 0.50 -38.31
CA PHE A 54 27.01 0.33 -36.93
C PHE A 54 25.55 -0.15 -36.83
N THR A 55 24.64 0.49 -37.52
CA THR A 55 23.20 0.18 -37.46
C THR A 55 22.90 -1.25 -37.94
N ASP A 56 23.51 -1.69 -39.03
CA ASP A 56 23.33 -3.04 -39.57
C ASP A 56 23.96 -4.11 -38.65
N SER A 57 25.09 -3.79 -37.99
CA SER A 57 25.68 -4.64 -36.95
C SER A 57 24.77 -4.78 -35.71
N VAL A 58 24.19 -3.67 -35.25
CA VAL A 58 23.22 -3.68 -34.10
C VAL A 58 21.96 -4.47 -34.47
N LEU A 59 21.42 -4.30 -35.70
CA LEU A 59 20.27 -5.08 -36.15
C LEU A 59 20.57 -6.57 -36.10
N LYS A 60 21.71 -7.01 -36.64
CA LYS A 60 22.11 -8.42 -36.58
C LYS A 60 22.28 -8.91 -35.16
N GLY A 61 23.08 -8.22 -34.34
CA GLY A 61 23.38 -8.63 -32.98
C GLY A 61 22.12 -8.73 -32.11
N MET A 62 21.20 -7.75 -32.19
CA MET A 62 19.95 -7.76 -31.44
C MET A 62 19.01 -8.86 -31.96
N SER A 63 18.94 -9.11 -33.26
CA SER A 63 18.15 -10.20 -33.82
C SER A 63 18.65 -11.57 -33.34
N ASP A 64 19.96 -11.77 -33.36
CA ASP A 64 20.58 -13.01 -32.85
C ASP A 64 20.30 -13.16 -31.34
N CYS A 65 20.43 -12.09 -30.58
CA CYS A 65 20.17 -12.09 -29.14
C CYS A 65 18.70 -12.43 -28.79
N ILE A 66 17.73 -11.83 -29.47
CA ILE A 66 16.30 -12.11 -29.30
C ILE A 66 16.02 -13.60 -29.58
N HIS A 67 16.60 -14.12 -30.64
CA HIS A 67 16.45 -15.52 -31.06
C HIS A 67 17.06 -16.49 -30.06
N CYS A 68 18.31 -16.22 -29.62
CA CYS A 68 19.00 -17.02 -28.59
C CYS A 68 18.26 -16.98 -27.25
N SER A 69 17.49 -15.92 -26.98
CA SER A 69 16.63 -15.83 -25.78
C SER A 69 15.35 -16.67 -25.86
N GLY A 70 15.13 -17.39 -26.97
CA GLY A 70 13.91 -18.17 -27.18
C GLY A 70 12.66 -17.31 -27.29
N ILE A 71 12.77 -16.13 -27.96
CA ILE A 71 11.65 -15.26 -28.30
C ILE A 71 11.44 -15.36 -29.82
N GLU A 72 10.37 -16.05 -30.21
CA GLU A 72 9.96 -16.07 -31.62
C GLU A 72 9.38 -14.72 -32.01
N THR A 73 9.72 -14.21 -33.22
CA THR A 73 9.27 -12.90 -33.73
C THR A 73 8.63 -13.04 -35.10
N GLU A 74 7.59 -12.25 -35.37
CA GLU A 74 6.99 -12.15 -36.72
C GLU A 74 7.93 -11.38 -37.67
N SER A 75 8.54 -10.30 -37.18
CA SER A 75 9.49 -9.50 -37.91
C SER A 75 10.37 -8.68 -36.97
N ILE A 76 11.59 -8.34 -37.41
CA ILE A 76 12.48 -7.37 -36.78
C ILE A 76 12.89 -6.33 -37.82
N THR A 77 12.59 -5.06 -37.54
CA THR A 77 12.88 -3.94 -38.43
C THR A 77 13.73 -2.89 -37.73
N MET A 78 14.74 -2.35 -38.39
CA MET A 78 15.53 -1.24 -37.88
C MET A 78 14.98 0.09 -38.43
N LEU A 79 14.71 1.04 -37.52
CA LEU A 79 14.39 2.41 -37.84
C LEU A 79 15.66 3.27 -37.73
N ASP A 80 16.09 3.80 -38.84
CA ASP A 80 17.25 4.68 -38.97
C ASP A 80 17.02 5.75 -40.06
N ARG A 81 18.05 6.40 -40.54
CA ARG A 81 17.95 7.46 -41.54
C ARG A 81 17.33 6.97 -42.86
N ARG A 82 17.49 5.68 -43.21
CA ARG A 82 17.02 5.10 -44.49
C ARG A 82 15.50 5.08 -44.61
N ASN A 83 14.80 4.97 -43.47
CA ASN A 83 13.34 4.83 -43.41
C ASN A 83 12.67 5.75 -42.37
N ALA A 84 13.35 6.84 -41.99
CA ALA A 84 12.86 7.80 -41.00
C ALA A 84 11.45 8.36 -41.31
N SER A 85 11.13 8.55 -42.61
CA SER A 85 9.81 8.99 -43.06
C SER A 85 8.69 7.98 -42.84
N GLN A 86 9.03 6.71 -42.62
CA GLN A 86 8.10 5.62 -42.34
C GLN A 86 7.87 5.41 -40.81
N ALA A 87 8.53 6.21 -39.95
CA ALA A 87 8.45 6.07 -38.51
C ALA A 87 7.00 5.95 -37.97
N PRO A 88 6.00 6.75 -38.43
CA PRO A 88 4.63 6.61 -37.97
C PRO A 88 4.06 5.22 -38.20
N SER A 89 4.16 4.68 -39.41
CA SER A 89 3.63 3.35 -39.72
C SER A 89 4.41 2.21 -39.06
N LEU A 90 5.72 2.37 -38.87
CA LEU A 90 6.56 1.37 -38.21
C LEU A 90 6.22 1.30 -36.70
N VAL A 91 6.03 2.44 -36.05
CA VAL A 91 5.64 2.51 -34.63
C VAL A 91 4.21 1.97 -34.42
N GLU A 92 3.26 2.35 -35.29
CA GLU A 92 1.87 1.87 -35.22
C GLU A 92 1.76 0.34 -35.31
N ASN A 93 2.58 -0.26 -36.17
CA ASN A 93 2.57 -1.70 -36.43
C ASN A 93 3.41 -2.51 -35.43
N ALA A 94 4.23 -1.89 -34.60
CA ALA A 94 5.09 -2.59 -33.65
C ALA A 94 4.32 -3.10 -32.42
N HIS A 95 4.72 -4.27 -31.93
CA HIS A 95 4.33 -4.76 -30.61
C HIS A 95 5.42 -4.54 -29.57
N TRP A 96 6.67 -4.49 -30.02
CA TRP A 96 7.84 -4.29 -29.19
C TRP A 96 8.78 -3.27 -29.84
N ILE A 97 9.04 -2.17 -29.16
CA ILE A 97 9.98 -1.12 -29.60
C ILE A 97 11.21 -1.18 -28.71
N ILE A 98 12.40 -1.24 -29.31
CA ILE A 98 13.68 -1.24 -28.60
C ILE A 98 14.48 0.00 -29.04
N LEU A 99 14.72 0.91 -28.10
CA LEU A 99 15.65 2.02 -28.27
C LEU A 99 17.07 1.50 -28.01
N CYS A 100 17.88 1.43 -29.05
CA CYS A 100 19.20 0.81 -28.98
C CYS A 100 20.20 1.66 -28.18
N GLY A 101 21.27 1.02 -27.70
CA GLY A 101 22.41 1.69 -27.07
C GLY A 101 23.32 2.39 -28.07
N GLY A 102 24.08 3.37 -27.58
CA GLY A 102 25.05 4.16 -28.33
C GLY A 102 25.21 5.55 -27.73
N HIS A 103 25.59 6.55 -28.53
CA HIS A 103 25.82 7.91 -28.07
C HIS A 103 24.51 8.65 -27.77
N VAL A 104 24.35 9.11 -26.52
CA VAL A 104 23.10 9.70 -26.01
C VAL A 104 22.64 10.92 -26.81
N PRO A 105 23.45 11.97 -27.06
CA PRO A 105 23.04 13.15 -27.84
C PRO A 105 22.63 12.82 -29.27
N THR A 106 23.36 11.92 -29.95
CA THR A 106 23.07 11.52 -31.34
C THR A 106 21.70 10.84 -31.43
N GLN A 107 21.43 9.90 -30.56
CA GLN A 107 20.11 9.25 -30.49
C GLN A 107 19.01 10.27 -30.15
N ASN A 108 19.21 11.09 -29.11
CA ASN A 108 18.26 12.11 -28.70
C ASN A 108 17.78 12.99 -29.86
N LYS A 109 18.73 13.50 -30.65
CA LYS A 109 18.45 14.30 -31.85
C LYS A 109 17.55 13.53 -32.81
N PHE A 110 17.89 12.28 -33.14
CA PHE A 110 17.11 11.45 -34.07
C PHE A 110 15.69 11.18 -33.55
N LEU A 111 15.52 10.87 -32.25
CA LEU A 111 14.21 10.63 -31.64
C LEU A 111 13.30 11.88 -31.75
N HIS A 112 13.86 13.08 -31.61
CA HIS A 112 13.14 14.34 -31.83
C HIS A 112 12.81 14.60 -33.29
N GLU A 113 13.73 14.35 -34.22
CA GLU A 113 13.51 14.51 -35.64
C GLU A 113 12.35 13.66 -36.16
N ILE A 114 12.23 12.41 -35.70
CA ILE A 114 11.13 11.53 -36.09
C ILE A 114 9.87 11.74 -35.20
N ASN A 115 9.91 12.69 -34.28
CA ASN A 115 8.83 12.98 -33.31
C ASN A 115 8.33 11.76 -32.56
N LEU A 116 9.25 10.88 -32.11
CA LEU A 116 8.92 9.59 -31.52
C LEU A 116 7.99 9.73 -30.27
N LYS A 117 8.18 10.76 -29.46
CA LYS A 117 7.30 11.03 -28.30
C LYS A 117 5.81 11.07 -28.68
N SER A 118 5.48 11.80 -29.75
CA SER A 118 4.09 11.89 -30.21
C SER A 118 3.59 10.57 -30.81
N LEU A 119 4.48 9.84 -31.52
CA LEU A 119 4.14 8.53 -32.09
C LEU A 119 3.86 7.47 -31.01
N LEU A 120 4.46 7.59 -29.84
CA LEU A 120 4.22 6.69 -28.70
C LEU A 120 2.91 7.00 -27.95
N GLN A 121 2.21 8.10 -28.27
CA GLN A 121 0.91 8.38 -27.69
C GLN A 121 -0.11 7.33 -28.12
N GLY A 122 -0.62 6.58 -27.14
CA GLY A 122 -1.56 5.47 -27.42
C GLY A 122 -0.91 4.12 -27.73
N PHE A 123 0.41 4.03 -27.83
CA PHE A 123 1.11 2.77 -27.96
C PHE A 123 0.85 1.87 -26.73
N LYS A 124 0.42 0.61 -26.95
CA LYS A 124 0.02 -0.33 -25.88
C LYS A 124 0.99 -1.50 -25.73
N GLY A 125 2.00 -1.59 -26.57
CA GLY A 125 2.97 -2.67 -26.56
C GLY A 125 4.02 -2.54 -25.45
N VAL A 126 5.18 -3.16 -25.70
CA VAL A 126 6.36 -3.12 -24.84
C VAL A 126 7.37 -2.16 -25.44
N LEU A 127 7.91 -1.25 -24.62
CA LEU A 127 9.06 -0.39 -24.98
C LEU A 127 10.25 -0.80 -24.12
N MET A 128 11.41 -0.99 -24.73
CA MET A 128 12.66 -1.28 -24.03
C MET A 128 13.70 -0.24 -24.42
N GLY A 129 14.29 0.43 -23.43
CA GLY A 129 15.50 1.22 -23.62
C GLY A 129 16.73 0.40 -23.23
N CYS A 130 17.79 0.49 -24.03
CA CYS A 130 19.09 -0.09 -23.75
C CYS A 130 20.12 1.04 -23.69
N SER A 131 20.85 1.19 -22.58
CA SER A 131 21.90 2.22 -22.41
C SER A 131 21.39 3.62 -22.76
N ALA A 132 21.90 4.27 -23.81
CA ALA A 132 21.43 5.56 -24.31
C ALA A 132 19.91 5.60 -24.52
N GLY A 133 19.31 4.50 -25.01
CA GLY A 133 17.88 4.38 -25.18
C GLY A 133 17.11 4.46 -23.86
N SER A 134 17.65 3.89 -22.77
CA SER A 134 17.09 4.04 -21.42
C SER A 134 17.18 5.47 -20.94
N MET A 135 18.32 6.12 -21.13
CA MET A 135 18.54 7.52 -20.70
C MET A 135 17.59 8.47 -21.43
N ASN A 136 17.39 8.29 -22.72
CA ASN A 136 16.50 9.11 -23.55
C ASN A 136 15.01 8.95 -23.24
N CYS A 137 14.60 7.93 -22.47
CA CYS A 137 13.23 7.80 -21.97
C CYS A 137 12.85 8.84 -20.91
N ALA A 138 13.82 9.44 -20.21
CA ALA A 138 13.59 10.44 -19.18
C ALA A 138 13.00 11.74 -19.72
N GLY A 139 12.33 12.51 -18.86
CA GLY A 139 11.90 13.87 -19.20
C GLY A 139 13.10 14.82 -19.34
N THR A 140 14.02 14.76 -18.38
CA THR A 140 15.34 15.39 -18.46
C THR A 140 16.40 14.31 -18.55
N VAL A 141 17.12 14.26 -19.65
CA VAL A 141 18.19 13.29 -19.90
C VAL A 141 19.50 13.84 -19.38
N TYR A 142 20.18 13.09 -18.52
CA TYR A 142 21.54 13.40 -18.15
C TYR A 142 22.49 12.76 -19.15
N SER A 143 23.07 13.58 -20.00
CA SER A 143 24.06 13.17 -20.99
C SER A 143 25.46 13.47 -20.46
N HIS A 144 26.03 12.51 -19.72
CA HIS A 144 27.43 12.64 -19.30
C HIS A 144 28.35 12.55 -20.54
N PRO A 145 29.54 13.19 -20.51
CA PRO A 145 30.50 13.07 -21.60
C PRO A 145 30.95 11.62 -21.81
N GLU A 146 30.99 11.17 -23.05
CA GLU A 146 31.38 9.82 -23.45
C GLU A 146 32.54 9.81 -24.43
N LEU A 147 32.62 10.82 -25.28
CA LEU A 147 33.61 10.90 -26.35
C LEU A 147 34.74 11.90 -25.99
N PRO A 148 35.96 11.68 -26.53
CA PRO A 148 37.07 12.63 -26.35
C PRO A 148 36.68 14.05 -26.79
N GLY A 149 36.97 15.02 -25.95
CA GLY A 149 36.68 16.44 -26.17
C GLY A 149 35.39 16.91 -25.51
N GLU A 150 34.42 16.03 -25.21
CA GLU A 150 33.11 16.42 -24.69
C GLU A 150 33.16 16.94 -23.24
N ALA A 151 34.06 16.39 -22.42
CA ALA A 151 34.14 16.79 -21.03
C ALA A 151 34.73 18.19 -20.81
N VAL A 152 35.50 18.67 -21.80
CA VAL A 152 36.17 19.97 -21.79
C VAL A 152 35.53 20.99 -22.73
N ASP A 153 34.56 20.59 -23.56
CA ASP A 153 33.81 21.47 -24.46
C ASP A 153 32.78 22.29 -23.63
N PRO A 154 32.94 23.64 -23.58
CA PRO A 154 31.99 24.48 -22.84
C PRO A 154 30.58 24.51 -23.47
N GLU A 155 30.42 24.13 -24.72
CA GLU A 155 29.13 24.06 -25.42
C GLU A 155 28.46 22.68 -25.30
N TYR A 156 29.11 21.71 -24.70
CA TYR A 156 28.53 20.38 -24.49
C TYR A 156 27.34 20.42 -23.55
N LYS A 157 26.19 19.94 -24.02
CA LYS A 157 24.93 19.96 -23.26
C LYS A 157 24.77 18.69 -22.42
N ARG A 158 25.05 18.77 -21.14
CA ARG A 158 24.86 17.67 -20.20
C ARG A 158 23.38 17.36 -19.91
N TRP A 159 22.49 18.30 -20.20
CA TRP A 159 21.06 18.19 -19.96
C TRP A 159 20.28 18.34 -21.25
N LEU A 160 19.58 17.28 -21.64
CA LEU A 160 18.80 17.25 -22.87
C LEU A 160 17.32 17.03 -22.52
N LYS A 161 16.43 17.46 -23.40
CA LYS A 161 15.03 17.10 -23.31
C LYS A 161 14.85 15.70 -23.90
N GLY A 162 14.24 14.76 -23.13
CA GLY A 162 13.99 13.40 -23.58
C GLY A 162 12.55 13.14 -24.01
N LEU A 163 12.17 11.87 -24.01
CA LEU A 163 10.84 11.41 -24.43
C LEU A 163 9.74 11.64 -23.37
N GLU A 164 10.09 12.04 -22.14
CA GLU A 164 9.16 12.27 -21.04
C GLU A 164 8.28 11.03 -20.70
N LEU A 165 8.87 9.85 -20.81
CA LEU A 165 8.20 8.59 -20.45
C LEU A 165 8.37 8.24 -18.97
N THR A 166 9.35 8.86 -18.31
CA THR A 166 9.67 8.70 -16.88
C THR A 166 10.45 9.92 -16.37
N ASP A 167 10.46 10.11 -15.05
CA ASP A 167 11.30 11.11 -14.38
C ASP A 167 12.63 10.51 -13.88
N ILE A 168 12.86 9.21 -14.10
CA ILE A 168 14.07 8.51 -13.67
C ILE A 168 15.23 8.85 -14.60
N GLN A 169 16.28 9.44 -14.06
CA GLN A 169 17.52 9.71 -14.75
C GLN A 169 18.51 8.58 -14.47
N LEU A 170 19.00 7.94 -15.51
CA LEU A 170 19.89 6.79 -15.40
C LEU A 170 21.32 7.14 -15.83
N VAL A 171 22.29 6.53 -15.15
CA VAL A 171 23.67 6.37 -15.60
C VAL A 171 23.93 4.86 -15.62
N PRO A 172 23.63 4.15 -16.72
CA PRO A 172 23.74 2.70 -16.79
C PRO A 172 25.20 2.23 -16.78
N HIS A 173 25.42 0.90 -16.76
CA HIS A 173 26.74 0.25 -16.84
C HIS A 173 27.67 0.60 -15.67
N LEU A 174 27.19 0.53 -14.41
CA LEU A 174 27.95 0.92 -13.22
C LEU A 174 29.40 0.39 -13.23
N ASP A 175 29.60 -0.91 -13.53
CA ASP A 175 30.93 -1.53 -13.48
C ASP A 175 31.91 -0.95 -14.51
N GLN A 176 31.41 -0.39 -15.62
CA GLN A 176 32.20 0.24 -16.68
C GLN A 176 32.41 1.72 -16.38
N VAL A 177 31.34 2.45 -16.04
CA VAL A 177 31.39 3.92 -15.89
C VAL A 177 31.97 4.35 -14.54
N ARG A 178 31.94 3.49 -13.53
CA ARG A 178 32.41 3.82 -12.17
C ARG A 178 33.88 4.26 -12.13
N TYR A 179 34.70 3.69 -12.99
CA TYR A 179 36.14 3.97 -13.06
C TYR A 179 36.57 4.59 -14.39
N ALA A 180 35.60 4.95 -15.22
CA ALA A 180 35.87 5.58 -16.50
C ALA A 180 36.35 7.02 -16.33
N SER A 181 37.16 7.46 -17.31
CA SER A 181 37.63 8.84 -17.41
C SER A 181 37.50 9.32 -18.85
N VAL A 182 37.09 10.56 -19.03
CA VAL A 182 36.99 11.26 -20.32
C VAL A 182 37.78 12.56 -20.19
N ASP A 183 38.68 12.85 -21.13
CA ASP A 183 39.51 14.06 -21.14
C ASP A 183 40.31 14.26 -19.82
N ASN A 184 40.79 13.17 -19.22
CA ASN A 184 41.47 13.10 -17.93
C ASN A 184 40.58 13.46 -16.70
N LEU A 185 39.28 13.59 -16.84
CA LEU A 185 38.32 13.77 -15.78
C LEU A 185 37.65 12.42 -15.44
N ARG A 186 37.59 12.05 -14.17
CA ARG A 186 36.90 10.85 -13.70
C ARG A 186 35.40 11.07 -13.80
N LEU A 187 34.70 10.15 -14.43
CA LEU A 187 33.28 10.32 -14.76
C LEU A 187 32.41 10.53 -13.52
N PHE A 188 32.68 9.83 -12.43
CA PHE A 188 31.90 9.98 -11.20
C PHE A 188 32.37 11.14 -10.33
N GLU A 189 33.66 11.14 -9.93
CA GLU A 189 34.17 12.09 -8.95
C GLU A 189 34.23 13.52 -9.50
N ASP A 190 34.63 13.67 -10.74
CA ASP A 190 34.91 15.00 -11.31
C ASP A 190 33.75 15.54 -12.15
N ILE A 191 32.77 14.67 -12.55
CA ILE A 191 31.65 15.06 -13.41
C ILE A 191 30.30 14.77 -12.75
N ALA A 192 29.92 13.47 -12.56
CA ALA A 192 28.58 13.10 -12.13
C ALA A 192 28.26 13.53 -10.68
N PHE A 193 29.21 13.44 -9.75
CA PHE A 193 29.00 13.92 -8.38
C PHE A 193 28.75 15.44 -8.30
N PRO A 194 29.59 16.30 -8.93
CA PRO A 194 29.26 17.72 -9.05
C PRO A 194 27.91 18.00 -9.70
N ASP A 195 27.57 17.32 -10.79
CA ASP A 195 26.30 17.49 -11.50
C ASP A 195 25.09 17.05 -10.65
N SER A 196 25.29 16.15 -9.68
CA SER A 196 24.22 15.59 -8.84
C SER A 196 23.76 16.51 -7.69
N TRP A 197 24.33 17.71 -7.49
CA TRP A 197 23.93 18.61 -6.40
C TRP A 197 22.46 19.03 -6.44
N ASN A 198 21.93 19.26 -7.63
CA ASN A 198 20.53 19.61 -7.86
C ASN A 198 19.75 18.53 -8.65
N HIS A 199 20.37 17.37 -8.85
CA HIS A 199 19.79 16.28 -9.63
C HIS A 199 19.99 14.96 -8.91
N ARG A 200 19.22 13.97 -9.34
CA ARG A 200 19.29 12.61 -8.80
C ARG A 200 19.38 11.64 -9.94
N PHE A 201 20.43 10.83 -9.95
CA PHE A 201 20.65 9.77 -10.92
C PHE A 201 20.58 8.42 -10.25
N TYR A 202 20.18 7.42 -11.00
CA TYR A 202 20.27 6.04 -10.57
C TYR A 202 21.25 5.29 -11.47
N THR A 203 22.05 4.43 -10.86
CA THR A 203 23.00 3.58 -11.58
C THR A 203 22.91 2.16 -11.06
N PHE A 204 23.08 1.19 -11.94
CA PHE A 204 23.04 -0.22 -11.64
C PHE A 204 23.98 -1.01 -12.56
N ARG A 205 24.31 -2.23 -12.12
CA ARG A 205 25.10 -3.16 -12.92
C ARG A 205 24.27 -3.69 -14.10
N ASP A 206 24.94 -4.14 -15.15
CA ASP A 206 24.28 -4.87 -16.23
C ASP A 206 23.62 -6.14 -15.66
N GLY A 207 22.36 -6.38 -16.05
CA GLY A 207 21.48 -7.36 -15.42
C GLY A 207 20.46 -6.75 -14.45
N GLY A 208 20.68 -5.50 -14.00
CA GLY A 208 19.66 -4.69 -13.35
C GLY A 208 18.77 -4.00 -14.37
N TYR A 209 17.52 -3.72 -14.01
CA TYR A 209 16.58 -3.02 -14.90
C TYR A 209 15.50 -2.29 -14.11
N VAL A 210 14.88 -1.29 -14.73
CA VAL A 210 13.66 -0.66 -14.25
C VAL A 210 12.50 -1.09 -15.14
N LYS A 211 11.43 -1.61 -14.55
CA LYS A 211 10.16 -1.91 -15.21
C LYS A 211 9.11 -0.89 -14.79
N ILE A 212 8.45 -0.28 -15.75
CA ILE A 212 7.37 0.70 -15.50
C ILE A 212 6.06 0.11 -16.04
N THR A 213 5.11 -0.11 -15.16
CA THR A 213 3.77 -0.61 -15.51
C THR A 213 2.74 0.34 -14.91
N ASP A 214 1.79 0.79 -15.74
CA ASP A 214 0.76 1.76 -15.34
C ASP A 214 1.34 3.02 -14.66
N GLY A 215 2.50 3.48 -15.14
CA GLY A 215 3.21 4.65 -14.63
C GLY A 215 3.99 4.42 -13.32
N LYS A 216 3.98 3.21 -12.77
CA LYS A 216 4.70 2.86 -11.54
C LYS A 216 6.04 2.19 -11.88
N PRO A 217 7.18 2.81 -11.56
CA PRO A 217 8.48 2.22 -11.78
C PRO A 217 8.87 1.28 -10.63
N THR A 218 9.50 0.18 -10.96
CA THR A 218 10.17 -0.73 -10.02
C THR A 218 11.53 -1.09 -10.59
N LEU A 219 12.58 -0.92 -9.79
CA LEU A 219 13.94 -1.33 -10.12
C LEU A 219 14.20 -2.72 -9.56
N TYR A 220 14.89 -3.54 -10.32
CA TYR A 220 15.27 -4.91 -9.99
C TYR A 220 16.80 -5.03 -10.04
N GLY A 221 17.38 -5.58 -8.97
CA GLY A 221 18.82 -5.81 -8.85
C GLY A 221 19.57 -4.72 -8.07
N GLU A 222 20.86 -4.93 -7.86
CA GLU A 222 21.68 -3.99 -7.09
C GLU A 222 21.76 -2.63 -7.78
N ALA A 223 21.41 -1.57 -7.05
CA ALA A 223 21.38 -0.22 -7.57
C ALA A 223 21.80 0.83 -6.56
N PHE A 224 22.27 1.95 -7.10
CA PHE A 224 22.75 3.08 -6.33
C PHE A 224 22.08 4.37 -6.81
N GLU A 225 21.84 5.27 -5.88
CA GLU A 225 21.45 6.65 -6.13
C GLU A 225 22.69 7.53 -6.05
N ILE A 226 22.85 8.44 -7.00
CA ILE A 226 23.85 9.49 -7.01
C ILE A 226 23.10 10.81 -6.83
N SER A 227 23.33 11.48 -5.71
CA SER A 227 22.70 12.74 -5.35
C SER A 227 23.56 13.51 -4.36
N ARG A 228 23.51 14.85 -4.42
CA ARG A 228 24.23 15.74 -3.50
C ARG A 228 25.73 15.43 -3.38
N GLY A 229 26.35 15.07 -4.49
CA GLY A 229 27.78 14.79 -4.55
C GLY A 229 28.21 13.44 -3.99
N ALA A 230 27.29 12.53 -3.71
CA ALA A 230 27.57 11.22 -3.14
C ALA A 230 26.78 10.10 -3.83
N MET A 231 27.28 8.87 -3.67
CA MET A 231 26.61 7.65 -4.13
C MET A 231 26.16 6.81 -2.93
N ARG A 232 24.90 6.38 -2.94
CA ARG A 232 24.29 5.57 -1.89
C ARG A 232 23.61 4.36 -2.51
N ARG A 233 23.82 3.15 -1.94
CA ARG A 233 23.06 1.96 -2.37
C ARG A 233 21.61 2.10 -1.95
N VAL A 234 20.68 1.89 -2.89
CA VAL A 234 19.22 1.96 -2.70
C VAL A 234 18.54 0.61 -2.86
N CYS A 235 19.18 -0.32 -3.57
CA CYS A 235 18.66 -1.67 -3.74
C CYS A 235 19.80 -2.69 -3.62
N GLU A 236 19.54 -3.78 -2.94
CA GLU A 236 20.46 -4.92 -2.85
C GLU A 236 20.28 -5.88 -4.02
N GLU A 237 21.26 -6.74 -4.24
CA GLU A 237 21.16 -7.82 -5.24
C GLU A 237 19.95 -8.73 -4.92
N ASN A 238 19.21 -9.14 -5.97
CA ASN A 238 17.99 -9.95 -5.86
C ASN A 238 16.84 -9.30 -5.05
N LYS A 239 16.86 -7.97 -4.92
CA LYS A 239 15.79 -7.16 -4.32
C LYS A 239 15.17 -6.23 -5.34
N THR A 240 14.10 -5.58 -4.94
CA THR A 240 13.41 -4.55 -5.72
C THR A 240 13.42 -3.21 -5.00
N TYR A 241 13.31 -2.12 -5.79
CA TYR A 241 13.19 -0.75 -5.28
C TYR A 241 12.08 -0.03 -6.06
N SER A 242 11.08 0.48 -5.36
CA SER A 242 9.86 1.01 -5.99
C SER A 242 9.88 2.51 -6.30
N PHE A 243 10.92 3.22 -5.93
CA PHE A 243 11.03 4.70 -6.01
C PHE A 243 9.95 5.47 -5.22
N MET A 244 9.19 4.80 -4.37
CA MET A 244 8.08 5.39 -3.63
C MET A 244 8.54 5.87 -2.25
N ASN A 245 7.98 7.00 -1.82
CA ASN A 245 8.19 7.57 -0.50
C ASN A 245 6.89 7.43 0.31
N LEU A 246 6.92 6.59 1.34
CA LEU A 246 5.84 6.40 2.30
C LEU A 246 6.19 7.10 3.61
N ILE A 247 5.39 8.07 4.02
CA ILE A 247 5.42 8.59 5.39
C ILE A 247 4.48 7.73 6.24
N PHE A 248 5.03 7.10 7.29
CA PHE A 248 4.24 6.36 8.27
C PHE A 248 4.21 7.12 9.60
N ILE A 249 3.00 7.51 10.03
CA ILE A 249 2.78 8.30 11.24
C ILE A 249 2.54 7.37 12.42
N SER A 250 3.22 7.62 13.54
CA SER A 250 3.17 6.81 14.76
C SER A 250 3.47 5.31 14.52
N PRO A 251 4.58 4.96 13.86
CA PRO A 251 4.88 3.57 13.49
C PRO A 251 5.20 2.67 14.70
N HIS A 252 5.38 3.23 15.89
CA HIS A 252 5.71 2.54 17.13
C HIS A 252 4.46 2.13 17.93
N PHE A 253 3.28 2.65 17.58
CA PHE A 253 2.04 2.33 18.28
C PHE A 253 0.83 2.24 17.33
N PRO A 254 0.04 1.16 17.39
CA PRO A 254 0.20 -0.08 18.17
C PRO A 254 1.55 -0.79 17.94
N GLN A 255 2.00 -1.56 18.94
CA GLN A 255 3.37 -2.11 18.92
C GLN A 255 3.64 -3.10 17.77
N THR A 256 2.61 -3.62 17.08
CA THR A 256 2.74 -4.50 15.91
C THR A 256 2.84 -3.72 14.59
N TYR A 257 2.66 -2.38 14.59
CA TYR A 257 2.60 -1.57 13.36
C TYR A 257 3.92 -1.44 12.62
N TRP A 258 5.05 -1.74 13.29
CA TRP A 258 6.33 -1.83 12.61
C TRP A 258 6.35 -2.90 11.50
N HIS A 259 5.45 -3.90 11.54
CA HIS A 259 5.29 -4.88 10.46
C HIS A 259 4.86 -4.24 9.14
N PHE A 260 4.02 -3.20 9.15
CA PHE A 260 3.70 -2.43 7.95
C PHE A 260 4.93 -1.76 7.35
N CYS A 261 5.80 -1.20 8.22
CA CYS A 261 7.06 -0.61 7.80
C CYS A 261 8.00 -1.66 7.23
N ALA A 262 8.11 -2.83 7.87
CA ALA A 262 8.93 -3.94 7.42
C ALA A 262 8.50 -4.47 6.05
N GLY A 263 7.20 -4.68 5.85
CA GLY A 263 6.65 -5.10 4.56
C GLY A 263 6.91 -4.08 3.45
N ALA A 264 6.67 -2.78 3.72
CA ALA A 264 6.95 -1.72 2.76
C ALA A 264 8.44 -1.65 2.40
N LYS A 265 9.33 -1.74 3.41
CA LYS A 265 10.78 -1.79 3.21
C LYS A 265 11.20 -2.99 2.38
N ALA A 266 10.65 -4.18 2.66
CA ALA A 266 10.92 -5.40 1.90
C ALA A 266 10.53 -5.27 0.41
N ASN A 267 9.52 -4.45 0.11
CA ASN A 267 9.08 -4.13 -1.24
C ASN A 267 9.89 -2.97 -1.89
N GLY A 268 10.94 -2.48 -1.23
CA GLY A 268 11.80 -1.41 -1.73
C GLY A 268 11.16 -0.01 -1.67
N VAL A 269 10.16 0.19 -0.82
CA VAL A 269 9.58 1.50 -0.53
C VAL A 269 10.47 2.22 0.48
N ASN A 270 10.73 3.52 0.27
CA ASN A 270 11.39 4.35 1.28
C ASN A 270 10.39 4.63 2.42
N VAL A 271 10.68 4.14 3.61
CA VAL A 271 9.82 4.27 4.79
C VAL A 271 10.32 5.40 5.68
N LEU A 272 9.52 6.46 5.79
CA LEU A 272 9.85 7.70 6.49
C LEU A 272 8.95 7.82 7.72
N GLY A 273 9.51 7.63 8.92
CA GLY A 273 8.74 7.63 10.17
C GLY A 273 8.55 9.02 10.76
N ILE A 274 7.35 9.34 11.26
CA ILE A 274 7.09 10.50 12.13
C ILE A 274 6.51 10.00 13.44
N ALA A 275 7.13 10.35 14.56
CA ALA A 275 6.58 10.09 15.89
C ALA A 275 7.07 11.11 16.93
N ASP A 276 6.50 11.04 18.14
CA ASP A 276 6.86 11.89 19.29
C ASP A 276 7.90 11.23 20.22
N THR A 277 8.32 10.03 19.89
CA THR A 277 9.32 9.24 20.63
C THR A 277 10.74 9.53 20.11
N ASN A 278 11.75 9.57 20.95
CA ASN A 278 13.13 9.66 20.52
C ASN A 278 13.53 8.40 19.72
N TYR A 279 14.31 8.56 18.65
CA TYR A 279 14.72 7.47 17.76
C TYR A 279 15.36 6.29 18.51
N GLU A 280 16.20 6.59 19.53
CA GLU A 280 16.90 5.59 20.32
C GLU A 280 15.94 4.72 21.17
N ASN A 281 14.75 5.24 21.46
CA ASN A 281 13.72 4.56 22.26
C ASN A 281 12.74 3.74 21.40
N LEU A 282 12.82 3.85 20.06
CA LEU A 282 12.03 3.01 19.17
C LEU A 282 12.50 1.55 19.25
N PRO A 283 11.61 0.56 19.09
CA PRO A 283 11.98 -0.85 18.96
C PRO A 283 13.05 -1.04 17.88
N LEU A 284 13.98 -1.98 18.11
CA LEU A 284 15.06 -2.25 17.17
C LEU A 284 14.54 -2.63 15.78
N GLU A 285 13.51 -3.46 15.77
CA GLU A 285 12.81 -3.93 14.56
C GLU A 285 12.27 -2.75 13.75
N LEU A 286 11.67 -1.77 14.41
CA LEU A 286 11.17 -0.56 13.73
C LEU A 286 12.33 0.27 13.16
N ARG A 287 13.38 0.51 13.97
CA ARG A 287 14.56 1.29 13.51
C ARG A 287 15.22 0.70 12.28
N GLN A 288 15.29 -0.64 12.19
CA GLN A 288 15.86 -1.34 11.03
C GLN A 288 15.00 -1.22 9.77
N ASN A 289 13.72 -0.91 9.93
CA ASN A 289 12.75 -0.81 8.85
C ASN A 289 12.35 0.64 8.49
N LEU A 290 13.05 1.64 9.03
CA LEU A 290 12.93 3.04 8.62
C LEU A 290 14.14 3.45 7.77
N ASP A 291 13.90 4.21 6.71
CA ASP A 291 14.97 4.88 5.92
C ASP A 291 15.32 6.23 6.50
N ASP A 292 14.34 6.86 7.16
CA ASP A 292 14.52 8.14 7.80
C ASP A 292 13.48 8.33 8.92
N TYR A 293 13.77 9.26 9.82
CA TYR A 293 12.91 9.50 10.97
C TYR A 293 12.88 10.99 11.35
N TYR A 294 11.70 11.51 11.60
CA TYR A 294 11.50 12.86 12.10
C TYR A 294 10.74 12.82 13.43
N LYS A 295 11.38 13.28 14.51
CA LYS A 295 10.74 13.42 15.81
C LYS A 295 9.99 14.74 15.88
N VAL A 296 8.71 14.69 16.24
CA VAL A 296 7.91 15.85 16.69
C VAL A 296 7.78 15.84 18.22
N ASP A 297 7.42 16.94 18.82
CA ASP A 297 7.17 16.97 20.27
C ASP A 297 5.74 16.55 20.61
N ASN A 298 4.81 16.81 19.69
CA ASN A 298 3.41 16.43 19.84
C ASN A 298 2.82 16.07 18.46
N LEU A 299 2.37 14.81 18.30
CA LEU A 299 1.70 14.33 17.08
C LEU A 299 0.34 15.02 16.83
N GLU A 300 -0.30 15.61 17.84
CA GLU A 300 -1.56 16.36 17.69
C GLU A 300 -1.35 17.78 17.15
N ASP A 301 -0.11 18.31 17.24
CA ASP A 301 0.23 19.62 16.71
C ASP A 301 0.42 19.55 15.19
N TYR A 302 -0.61 19.99 14.47
CA TYR A 302 -0.61 19.93 13.01
C TYR A 302 0.56 20.69 12.37
N GLU A 303 0.98 21.81 12.93
CA GLU A 303 2.09 22.60 12.39
C GLU A 303 3.43 21.84 12.46
N GLN A 304 3.65 21.09 13.55
CA GLN A 304 4.82 20.21 13.66
C GLN A 304 4.76 19.09 12.62
N MET A 305 3.59 18.48 12.44
CA MET A 305 3.39 17.42 11.45
C MET A 305 3.58 17.94 10.03
N TYR A 306 3.05 19.11 9.70
CA TYR A 306 3.23 19.76 8.40
C TYR A 306 4.72 19.99 8.09
N ARG A 307 5.48 20.52 9.08
CA ARG A 307 6.93 20.75 8.93
C ARG A 307 7.70 19.45 8.74
N ALA A 308 7.32 18.38 9.43
CA ALA A 308 7.94 17.07 9.27
C ALA A 308 7.75 16.53 7.85
N VAL A 309 6.52 16.61 7.31
CA VAL A 309 6.23 16.20 5.92
C VAL A 309 6.96 17.10 4.92
N ALA A 310 6.99 18.40 5.13
CA ALA A 310 7.72 19.34 4.26
C ALA A 310 9.24 19.05 4.25
N TRP A 311 9.81 18.70 5.41
CA TRP A 311 11.21 18.31 5.51
C TRP A 311 11.50 17.03 4.73
N PHE A 312 10.63 16.01 4.84
CA PHE A 312 10.76 14.81 4.03
C PHE A 312 10.60 15.09 2.53
N ALA A 313 9.61 15.90 2.15
CA ALA A 313 9.43 16.29 0.76
C ALA A 313 10.65 17.01 0.18
N HIS A 314 11.30 17.88 0.98
CA HIS A 314 12.54 18.54 0.59
C HIS A 314 13.71 17.54 0.43
N LYS A 315 13.82 16.57 1.35
CA LYS A 315 14.96 15.64 1.39
C LYS A 315 14.81 14.46 0.43
N TRP A 316 13.59 13.93 0.33
CA TRP A 316 13.28 12.68 -0.40
C TRP A 316 12.55 12.91 -1.73
N GLY A 317 12.07 14.12 -1.99
CA GLY A 317 11.27 14.46 -3.14
C GLY A 317 9.79 14.21 -2.91
N LYS A 318 9.04 13.92 -3.97
CA LYS A 318 7.60 13.68 -3.93
C LYS A 318 7.25 12.61 -2.89
N ILE A 319 6.25 12.91 -2.06
CA ILE A 319 5.66 11.94 -1.14
C ILE A 319 4.50 11.25 -1.86
N ASP A 320 4.54 9.92 -1.93
CA ASP A 320 3.54 9.11 -2.62
C ASP A 320 2.46 8.60 -1.69
N TRP A 321 2.79 8.36 -0.40
CA TRP A 321 1.87 7.89 0.63
C TRP A 321 2.09 8.62 1.95
N ILE A 322 0.99 8.91 2.65
CA ILE A 322 0.98 9.33 4.05
C ILE A 322 -0.05 8.44 4.74
N GLU A 323 0.36 7.68 5.77
CA GLU A 323 -0.50 6.71 6.42
C GLU A 323 -0.12 6.51 7.88
N SER A 324 -1.13 6.32 8.73
CA SER A 324 -0.96 5.89 10.11
C SER A 324 -1.54 4.49 10.36
N ASN A 325 -2.47 4.06 9.52
CA ASN A 325 -3.32 2.87 9.75
C ASN A 325 -4.03 2.92 11.11
N ASN A 326 -4.23 4.10 11.69
CA ASN A 326 -4.77 4.30 13.02
C ASN A 326 -5.97 5.25 12.99
N GLU A 327 -7.06 4.85 13.65
CA GLU A 327 -8.32 5.60 13.73
C GLU A 327 -8.13 7.02 14.28
N TYR A 328 -7.22 7.17 15.25
CA TYR A 328 -6.96 8.45 15.91
C TYR A 328 -6.42 9.51 14.95
N TRP A 329 -5.57 9.11 14.01
CA TRP A 329 -4.85 10.02 13.12
C TRP A 329 -5.52 10.24 11.75
N LEU A 330 -6.64 9.55 11.44
CA LEU A 330 -7.25 9.59 10.09
C LEU A 330 -7.57 11.00 9.57
N GLU A 331 -8.06 11.90 10.45
CA GLU A 331 -8.35 13.29 10.05
C GLU A 331 -7.08 14.08 9.73
N GLN A 332 -6.04 13.90 10.54
CA GLN A 332 -4.73 14.49 10.31
C GLN A 332 -4.05 13.93 9.06
N ASP A 333 -4.11 12.61 8.87
CA ASP A 333 -3.62 11.96 7.66
C ASP A 333 -4.29 12.54 6.41
N ALA A 334 -5.61 12.69 6.45
CA ALA A 334 -6.39 13.27 5.35
C ALA A 334 -6.00 14.72 5.06
N ARG A 335 -5.77 15.53 6.10
CA ARG A 335 -5.35 16.90 5.97
C ARG A 335 -3.94 17.02 5.39
N LEU A 336 -2.99 16.23 5.87
CA LEU A 336 -1.63 16.18 5.32
C LEU A 336 -1.63 15.73 3.85
N ARG A 337 -2.42 14.70 3.49
CA ARG A 337 -2.56 14.29 2.09
C ARG A 337 -3.08 15.42 1.20
N THR A 338 -4.07 16.18 1.68
CA THR A 338 -4.64 17.32 0.95
C THR A 338 -3.60 18.42 0.76
N ASP A 339 -2.93 18.84 1.82
CA ASP A 339 -1.98 19.95 1.82
C ASP A 339 -0.72 19.65 0.99
N PHE A 340 -0.30 18.39 0.91
CA PHE A 340 0.86 17.95 0.10
C PHE A 340 0.47 17.29 -1.23
N ASN A 341 -0.81 17.36 -1.62
CA ASN A 341 -1.32 16.76 -2.87
C ASN A 341 -0.96 15.27 -3.03
N VAL A 342 -1.04 14.51 -1.93
CA VAL A 342 -0.88 13.05 -1.93
C VAL A 342 -2.24 12.43 -2.24
N THR A 343 -2.37 11.86 -3.43
CA THR A 343 -3.66 11.38 -3.95
C THR A 343 -3.98 9.93 -3.59
N THR A 344 -3.05 9.23 -2.94
CA THR A 344 -3.24 7.87 -2.43
C THR A 344 -3.90 7.93 -1.05
N GLY A 345 -5.17 7.58 -0.97
CA GLY A 345 -5.94 7.61 0.27
C GLY A 345 -6.95 8.76 0.34
N ILE A 346 -7.64 8.83 1.48
CA ILE A 346 -8.74 9.77 1.70
C ILE A 346 -8.20 11.15 2.03
N GLN A 347 -8.80 12.16 1.43
CA GLN A 347 -8.51 13.58 1.67
C GLN A 347 -9.60 14.25 2.50
N THR A 348 -9.42 15.54 2.83
CA THR A 348 -10.30 16.30 3.74
C THR A 348 -11.73 16.44 3.24
N ASP A 349 -11.95 16.44 1.94
CA ASP A 349 -13.26 16.54 1.33
C ASP A 349 -14.17 15.30 1.57
N HIS A 350 -13.58 14.18 1.91
CA HIS A 350 -14.27 12.91 2.11
C HIS A 350 -14.20 12.33 3.52
N ILE A 351 -13.32 12.87 4.39
CA ILE A 351 -13.05 12.28 5.73
C ILE A 351 -14.30 12.30 6.64
N ALA A 352 -15.15 13.31 6.54
CA ALA A 352 -16.38 13.42 7.34
C ALA A 352 -17.33 12.23 7.12
N ALA A 353 -17.38 11.68 5.90
CA ALA A 353 -18.17 10.49 5.57
C ALA A 353 -17.77 9.25 6.39
N ILE A 354 -16.56 9.23 6.89
CA ILE A 354 -15.93 8.10 7.56
C ILE A 354 -15.87 8.32 9.07
N LYS A 355 -15.66 9.57 9.50
CA LYS A 355 -15.52 9.89 10.92
C LYS A 355 -16.85 10.20 11.60
N ASN A 356 -17.81 10.79 10.90
CA ASN A 356 -19.09 11.20 11.48
C ASN A 356 -20.16 10.15 11.25
N LYS A 357 -20.66 9.53 12.33
CA LYS A 357 -21.70 8.48 12.29
C LYS A 357 -22.97 8.95 11.59
N SER A 358 -23.32 10.23 11.71
CA SER A 358 -24.46 10.83 11.01
C SER A 358 -24.23 10.95 9.50
N GLU A 359 -23.01 11.22 9.05
CA GLU A 359 -22.67 11.28 7.64
C GLU A 359 -22.55 9.88 7.02
N MET A 360 -22.00 8.90 7.75
CA MET A 360 -21.96 7.49 7.31
C MET A 360 -23.30 6.97 6.82
N LYS A 361 -24.41 7.37 7.50
CA LYS A 361 -25.77 6.93 7.13
C LYS A 361 -26.15 7.27 5.71
N LYS A 362 -25.69 8.41 5.18
CA LYS A 362 -25.95 8.82 3.79
C LYS A 362 -25.31 7.85 2.79
N TYR A 363 -24.07 7.46 3.06
CA TYR A 363 -23.34 6.52 2.19
C TYR A 363 -23.87 5.09 2.29
N TYR A 364 -24.26 4.65 3.49
CA TYR A 364 -24.97 3.39 3.65
C TYR A 364 -26.27 3.36 2.84
N ALA A 365 -27.04 4.46 2.90
CA ALA A 365 -28.27 4.57 2.12
C ALA A 365 -28.03 4.53 0.61
N LEU A 366 -26.99 5.21 0.09
CA LEU A 366 -26.58 5.14 -1.31
C LEU A 366 -26.24 3.72 -1.74
N GLY A 367 -25.64 2.92 -0.86
CA GLY A 367 -25.33 1.50 -1.08
C GLY A 367 -26.54 0.57 -0.89
N GLY A 368 -27.68 1.07 -0.45
CA GLY A 368 -28.83 0.24 -0.07
C GLY A 368 -28.53 -0.70 1.11
N ILE A 369 -27.67 -0.27 2.03
CA ILE A 369 -27.27 -1.03 3.21
C ILE A 369 -28.17 -0.60 4.38
N PRO A 370 -28.91 -1.53 5.01
CA PRO A 370 -29.74 -1.19 6.17
C PRO A 370 -28.86 -0.77 7.35
N THR A 371 -29.29 0.25 8.08
CA THR A 371 -28.63 0.75 9.31
C THR A 371 -29.66 1.13 10.36
N ALA A 372 -29.26 1.16 11.61
CA ALA A 372 -30.11 1.69 12.69
C ALA A 372 -30.66 3.07 12.34
N ARG A 373 -31.94 3.31 12.63
CA ARG A 373 -32.55 4.65 12.51
C ARG A 373 -31.83 5.58 13.48
N GLN A 374 -31.65 6.83 13.09
CA GLN A 374 -30.82 7.78 13.84
C GLN A 374 -31.45 9.16 13.89
N ILE A 375 -31.19 9.90 14.95
CA ILE A 375 -31.49 11.35 15.09
C ILE A 375 -30.31 12.05 15.76
N LYS A 376 -30.03 13.29 15.35
CA LYS A 376 -28.97 14.10 15.97
C LYS A 376 -29.45 14.69 17.30
N GLY A 377 -28.56 14.75 18.30
CA GLY A 377 -28.83 15.38 19.59
C GLY A 377 -29.14 16.89 19.47
N ALA A 378 -28.52 17.54 18.47
CA ALA A 378 -28.80 18.94 18.12
C ALA A 378 -30.29 19.23 17.84
N GLU A 379 -31.10 18.22 17.50
CA GLU A 379 -32.55 18.35 17.32
C GLU A 379 -33.30 18.60 18.66
N GLY A 380 -32.66 18.36 19.78
CA GLY A 380 -33.15 18.61 21.13
C GLY A 380 -34.00 17.48 21.74
N LEU A 381 -34.14 17.51 23.07
CA LEU A 381 -34.77 16.48 23.88
C LEU A 381 -36.18 16.08 23.38
N ALA A 382 -37.02 17.06 23.03
CA ALA A 382 -38.41 16.78 22.61
C ALA A 382 -38.47 15.91 21.34
N LYS A 383 -37.60 16.18 20.36
CA LYS A 383 -37.53 15.39 19.12
C LYS A 383 -36.89 14.02 19.37
N VAL A 384 -35.89 13.94 20.23
CA VAL A 384 -35.27 12.65 20.60
C VAL A 384 -36.26 11.76 21.35
N LYS A 385 -37.12 12.31 22.23
CA LYS A 385 -38.23 11.57 22.87
C LYS A 385 -39.22 11.05 21.81
N ALA A 386 -39.63 11.90 20.86
CA ALA A 386 -40.51 11.48 19.78
C ALA A 386 -39.90 10.35 18.93
N PHE A 387 -38.60 10.42 18.67
CA PHE A 387 -37.82 9.36 18.02
C PHE A 387 -37.83 8.08 18.84
N ALA A 388 -37.52 8.15 20.15
CA ALA A 388 -37.52 6.99 21.05
C ALA A 388 -38.92 6.35 21.13
N LYS A 389 -40.01 7.14 21.17
CA LYS A 389 -41.37 6.63 21.12
C LYS A 389 -41.67 5.86 19.83
N LYS A 390 -41.10 6.31 18.70
CA LYS A 390 -41.30 5.68 17.38
C LYS A 390 -40.47 4.40 17.22
N THR A 391 -39.24 4.39 17.72
CA THR A 391 -38.28 3.26 17.57
C THR A 391 -38.39 2.23 18.65
N GLY A 392 -38.93 2.62 19.81
CA GLY A 392 -38.93 1.85 21.06
C GLY A 392 -37.63 2.07 21.84
N TYR A 393 -37.77 1.90 23.17
CA TYR A 393 -36.63 1.81 24.08
C TYR A 393 -36.06 0.38 24.13
N PRO A 394 -34.77 0.19 24.46
CA PRO A 394 -33.75 1.22 24.67
C PRO A 394 -33.30 1.90 23.40
N ILE A 395 -32.76 3.11 23.54
CA ILE A 395 -32.01 3.80 22.47
C ILE A 395 -30.53 3.94 22.89
N ILE A 396 -29.66 4.15 21.93
CA ILE A 396 -28.22 4.34 22.16
C ILE A 396 -27.86 5.79 21.86
N ALA A 397 -27.28 6.50 22.84
CA ALA A 397 -26.60 7.78 22.62
C ALA A 397 -25.11 7.51 22.41
N LYS A 398 -24.51 8.09 21.36
CA LYS A 398 -23.07 7.96 21.07
C LYS A 398 -22.53 9.24 20.43
N PRO A 399 -21.25 9.63 20.68
CA PRO A 399 -20.66 10.77 20.00
C PRO A 399 -20.75 10.60 18.47
N ASP A 400 -21.06 11.66 17.74
CA ASP A 400 -21.12 11.63 16.28
C ASP A 400 -19.74 11.40 15.68
N ASN A 401 -18.72 12.08 16.23
CA ASN A 401 -17.30 11.83 15.94
C ASN A 401 -16.65 11.24 17.20
N GLY A 402 -16.29 9.96 17.19
CA GLY A 402 -15.67 9.29 18.32
C GLY A 402 -15.25 7.87 17.95
N MET A 403 -14.33 7.31 18.74
CA MET A 403 -13.75 5.99 18.54
C MET A 403 -14.24 4.99 19.60
N GLY A 404 -14.43 3.75 19.20
CA GLY A 404 -14.81 2.66 20.09
C GLY A 404 -16.11 2.91 20.84
N ALA A 405 -16.22 2.36 22.06
CA ALA A 405 -17.40 2.50 22.91
C ALA A 405 -17.39 3.77 23.79
N GLY A 406 -16.36 4.61 23.69
CA GLY A 406 -16.20 5.79 24.53
C GLY A 406 -17.38 6.77 24.42
N GLY A 407 -17.93 7.20 25.55
CA GLY A 407 -19.07 8.12 25.60
C GLY A 407 -20.41 7.53 25.17
N THR A 408 -20.50 6.23 24.86
CA THR A 408 -21.75 5.55 24.50
C THR A 408 -22.60 5.26 25.73
N ALA A 409 -23.90 5.57 25.65
CA ALA A 409 -24.87 5.29 26.70
C ALA A 409 -26.11 4.56 26.18
N LYS A 410 -26.56 3.55 26.90
CA LYS A 410 -27.81 2.83 26.64
C LYS A 410 -28.91 3.41 27.53
N LEU A 411 -29.89 4.05 26.92
CA LEU A 411 -31.00 4.75 27.60
C LEU A 411 -32.27 3.90 27.50
N ARG A 412 -32.87 3.57 28.62
CA ARG A 412 -33.93 2.56 28.72
C ARG A 412 -35.33 3.14 28.75
N ASP A 413 -35.45 4.41 29.12
CA ASP A 413 -36.73 5.11 29.24
C ASP A 413 -36.54 6.63 29.18
N ASP A 414 -37.67 7.37 29.20
CA ASP A 414 -37.70 8.83 29.17
C ASP A 414 -36.97 9.46 30.38
N LYS A 415 -36.94 8.82 31.53
CA LYS A 415 -36.29 9.34 32.74
C LYS A 415 -34.77 9.31 32.58
N GLU A 416 -34.24 8.19 32.10
CA GLU A 416 -32.80 8.07 31.81
C GLU A 416 -32.39 9.07 30.68
N LEU A 417 -33.22 9.24 29.67
CA LEU A 417 -32.96 10.19 28.58
C LEU A 417 -32.94 11.65 29.10
N GLU A 418 -33.91 12.05 29.94
CA GLU A 418 -33.94 13.38 30.55
C GLU A 418 -32.71 13.64 31.43
N ALA A 419 -32.34 12.66 32.25
CA ALA A 419 -31.17 12.75 33.11
C ALA A 419 -29.89 12.91 32.27
N TRP A 420 -29.76 12.13 31.19
CA TRP A 420 -28.63 12.20 30.30
C TRP A 420 -28.51 13.58 29.62
N PHE A 421 -29.60 14.16 29.12
CA PHE A 421 -29.62 15.52 28.54
C PHE A 421 -29.28 16.60 29.55
N LYS A 422 -29.70 16.43 30.81
CA LYS A 422 -29.38 17.34 31.90
C LYS A 422 -27.89 17.29 32.26
N GLU A 423 -27.32 16.11 32.29
CA GLU A 423 -25.88 15.92 32.55
C GLU A 423 -25.05 16.50 31.45
N ARG A 424 -25.49 16.31 30.19
CA ARG A 424 -24.75 16.68 28.97
C ARG A 424 -25.25 17.97 28.30
N GLN A 425 -25.75 18.93 29.09
CA GLN A 425 -26.33 20.16 28.56
C GLN A 425 -25.39 21.00 27.68
N ASN A 426 -24.06 20.81 27.79
CA ASN A 426 -23.06 21.55 27.04
C ASN A 426 -22.59 20.82 25.76
N ASP A 427 -22.82 19.51 25.62
CA ASP A 427 -22.24 18.71 24.54
C ASP A 427 -23.24 17.74 23.87
N PHE A 428 -24.52 17.67 24.30
CA PHE A 428 -25.52 16.77 23.71
C PHE A 428 -25.66 16.94 22.19
N ALA A 429 -25.39 18.14 21.68
CA ALA A 429 -25.45 18.43 20.26
C ALA A 429 -24.40 17.67 19.42
N LEU A 430 -23.33 17.22 20.05
CA LEU A 430 -22.25 16.43 19.44
C LEU A 430 -22.58 14.93 19.37
N TYR A 431 -23.77 14.53 19.86
CA TYR A 431 -24.20 13.14 19.91
C TYR A 431 -25.25 12.81 18.87
N VAL A 432 -25.31 11.55 18.52
CA VAL A 432 -26.40 10.94 17.77
C VAL A 432 -27.09 9.89 18.64
N PHE A 433 -28.42 9.73 18.43
CA PHE A 433 -29.23 8.72 19.09
C PHE A 433 -29.71 7.72 18.06
N GLU A 434 -29.52 6.44 18.34
CA GLU A 434 -29.90 5.34 17.45
C GLU A 434 -30.86 4.36 18.12
N GLU A 435 -31.70 3.72 17.32
CA GLU A 435 -32.44 2.56 17.79
C GLU A 435 -31.49 1.44 18.17
N PHE A 436 -31.81 0.72 19.23
CA PHE A 436 -31.01 -0.39 19.70
C PHE A 436 -31.21 -1.63 18.81
N ILE A 437 -30.14 -2.09 18.18
CA ILE A 437 -30.12 -3.32 17.39
C ILE A 437 -29.60 -4.46 18.25
N THR A 438 -30.32 -5.60 18.23
CA THR A 438 -29.86 -6.86 18.82
C THR A 438 -29.33 -7.77 17.71
N GLY A 439 -28.24 -8.44 17.96
CA GLY A 439 -27.61 -9.32 16.99
C GLY A 439 -26.17 -9.65 17.37
N LEU A 440 -25.56 -10.49 16.57
CA LEU A 440 -24.16 -10.85 16.70
C LEU A 440 -23.30 -9.79 16.00
N LEU A 441 -22.37 -9.19 16.73
CA LEU A 441 -21.41 -8.25 16.13
C LEU A 441 -20.40 -9.04 15.30
N VAL A 442 -20.22 -8.62 14.07
CA VAL A 442 -19.25 -9.21 13.14
C VAL A 442 -18.50 -8.11 12.38
N SER A 443 -17.25 -8.38 12.01
CA SER A 443 -16.53 -7.50 11.08
C SER A 443 -16.48 -8.10 9.68
N TYR A 444 -16.31 -7.21 8.72
CA TYR A 444 -15.77 -7.51 7.40
C TYR A 444 -14.50 -6.70 7.25
N ASP A 445 -13.38 -7.39 7.17
CA ASP A 445 -12.05 -6.81 7.09
C ASP A 445 -11.46 -7.11 5.72
N ALA A 446 -10.87 -6.11 5.06
CA ALA A 446 -10.34 -6.35 3.72
C ALA A 446 -9.26 -5.34 3.35
N ILE A 447 -8.40 -5.73 2.39
CA ILE A 447 -7.45 -4.84 1.74
C ILE A 447 -7.91 -4.66 0.29
N TYR A 448 -8.07 -3.42 -0.13
CA TYR A 448 -8.53 -3.04 -1.46
C TYR A 448 -7.43 -2.38 -2.27
N ASN A 449 -7.36 -2.72 -3.57
CA ASN A 449 -6.44 -2.09 -4.51
C ASN A 449 -6.96 -0.74 -5.06
N SER A 450 -6.22 -0.08 -5.94
CA SER A 450 -6.59 1.20 -6.54
C SER A 450 -7.83 1.14 -7.46
N LYS A 451 -8.21 -0.05 -7.90
CA LYS A 451 -9.41 -0.28 -8.71
C LYS A 451 -10.67 -0.47 -7.85
N GLY A 452 -10.50 -0.57 -6.51
CA GLY A 452 -11.58 -0.89 -5.59
C GLY A 452 -11.96 -2.37 -5.61
N GLU A 453 -10.99 -3.25 -5.91
CA GLU A 453 -11.13 -4.70 -5.86
C GLU A 453 -10.48 -5.24 -4.59
N PRO A 454 -11.12 -6.17 -3.87
CA PRO A 454 -10.52 -6.77 -2.69
C PRO A 454 -9.39 -7.73 -3.10
N ILE A 455 -8.21 -7.56 -2.52
CA ILE A 455 -7.06 -8.45 -2.68
C ILE A 455 -6.85 -9.36 -1.48
N PHE A 456 -7.52 -9.06 -0.37
CA PHE A 456 -7.63 -9.90 0.83
C PHE A 456 -8.97 -9.62 1.50
N GLU A 457 -9.63 -10.66 2.04
CA GLU A 457 -10.88 -10.55 2.79
C GLU A 457 -10.85 -11.47 4.00
N ASN A 458 -11.39 -10.97 5.10
CA ASN A 458 -11.50 -11.69 6.38
C ASN A 458 -12.79 -11.32 7.10
N ASN A 459 -13.14 -12.11 8.11
CA ASN A 459 -14.27 -11.86 8.99
C ASN A 459 -13.97 -12.32 10.41
N SER A 460 -14.24 -11.45 11.38
CA SER A 460 -14.19 -11.78 12.80
C SER A 460 -15.56 -11.68 13.43
N VAL A 461 -15.77 -12.41 14.52
CA VAL A 461 -17.05 -12.53 15.23
C VAL A 461 -16.83 -12.19 16.70
N PHE A 462 -17.62 -11.26 17.20
CA PHE A 462 -17.53 -10.72 18.57
C PHE A 462 -18.84 -11.08 19.34
N PRO A 463 -18.88 -12.19 20.10
CA PRO A 463 -20.07 -12.62 20.83
C PRO A 463 -20.52 -11.63 21.89
N THR A 464 -19.56 -10.96 22.52
CA THR A 464 -19.80 -9.94 23.55
C THR A 464 -19.34 -8.59 23.01
N PRO A 465 -20.22 -7.58 22.95
CA PRO A 465 -19.82 -6.24 22.56
C PRO A 465 -18.75 -5.66 23.50
N VAL A 466 -17.78 -4.93 22.94
CA VAL A 466 -16.68 -4.31 23.69
C VAL A 466 -17.21 -3.43 24.85
N MET A 467 -18.29 -2.69 24.62
CA MET A 467 -18.95 -1.89 25.66
C MET A 467 -19.35 -2.72 26.89
N GLU A 468 -19.82 -3.96 26.71
CA GLU A 468 -20.14 -4.83 27.82
C GLU A 468 -18.91 -5.41 28.51
N ILE A 469 -17.87 -5.73 27.74
CA ILE A 469 -16.57 -6.19 28.25
C ILE A 469 -16.02 -5.16 29.23
N VAL A 470 -15.91 -3.91 28.79
CA VAL A 470 -15.38 -2.81 29.62
C VAL A 470 -16.25 -2.53 30.82
N HIS A 471 -17.59 -2.33 30.66
CA HIS A 471 -18.49 -1.96 31.77
C HIS A 471 -18.60 -3.03 32.83
N LYS A 472 -18.50 -4.31 32.46
CA LYS A 472 -18.67 -5.44 33.39
C LYS A 472 -17.35 -6.11 33.74
N ASN A 473 -16.24 -5.57 33.27
CA ASN A 473 -14.90 -6.15 33.40
C ASN A 473 -14.87 -7.65 33.02
N LEU A 474 -15.43 -7.98 31.84
CA LEU A 474 -15.52 -9.36 31.37
C LEU A 474 -14.22 -9.80 30.69
N ASP A 475 -14.03 -11.11 30.57
CA ASP A 475 -13.03 -11.67 29.66
C ASP A 475 -13.39 -11.32 28.22
N CYS A 476 -12.38 -11.03 27.40
CA CYS A 476 -12.57 -10.78 25.99
C CYS A 476 -12.44 -12.08 25.19
N CYS A 477 -13.51 -12.48 24.51
CA CYS A 477 -13.50 -13.67 23.65
C CYS A 477 -14.06 -13.32 22.27
N TYR A 478 -13.30 -13.55 21.21
CA TYR A 478 -13.75 -13.42 19.84
C TYR A 478 -12.95 -14.35 18.93
N TRP A 479 -13.42 -14.54 17.70
CA TRP A 479 -12.71 -15.42 16.77
C TRP A 479 -12.75 -14.90 15.33
N THR A 480 -11.74 -15.29 14.55
CA THR A 480 -11.67 -15.14 13.10
C THR A 480 -12.20 -16.41 12.45
N ASN A 481 -13.09 -16.26 11.48
CA ASN A 481 -13.66 -17.37 10.73
C ASN A 481 -12.67 -17.90 9.67
N LYS A 482 -12.80 -19.20 9.38
CA LYS A 482 -12.09 -19.86 8.28
C LYS A 482 -12.39 -19.24 6.90
N THR A 483 -13.61 -18.77 6.68
CA THR A 483 -14.07 -18.16 5.43
C THR A 483 -15.07 -17.06 5.70
N VAL A 484 -15.07 -16.03 4.86
CA VAL A 484 -16.07 -14.95 4.94
C VAL A 484 -17.43 -15.47 4.44
N PRO A 485 -18.51 -15.36 5.23
CA PRO A 485 -19.85 -15.72 4.77
C PRO A 485 -20.25 -14.95 3.51
N ALA A 486 -20.77 -15.62 2.48
CA ALA A 486 -21.08 -15.01 1.19
C ALA A 486 -21.99 -13.76 1.28
N LYS A 487 -22.99 -13.78 2.15
CA LYS A 487 -23.86 -12.62 2.39
C LYS A 487 -23.09 -11.44 3.00
N LEU A 488 -22.14 -11.71 3.91
CA LEU A 488 -21.31 -10.69 4.54
C LEU A 488 -20.32 -10.09 3.52
N ALA A 489 -19.65 -10.93 2.73
CA ALA A 489 -18.79 -10.47 1.66
C ALA A 489 -19.54 -9.57 0.67
N ALA A 490 -20.75 -9.96 0.26
CA ALA A 490 -21.56 -9.17 -0.66
C ALA A 490 -21.94 -7.79 -0.10
N ILE A 491 -22.34 -7.69 1.18
CA ILE A 491 -22.69 -6.42 1.81
C ILE A 491 -21.45 -5.59 2.10
N GLY A 492 -20.36 -6.20 2.53
CA GLY A 492 -19.07 -5.55 2.76
C GLY A 492 -18.54 -4.88 1.50
N ARG A 493 -18.44 -5.63 0.38
CA ARG A 493 -18.02 -5.09 -0.93
C ARG A 493 -18.94 -3.97 -1.42
N ARG A 494 -20.24 -4.09 -1.19
CA ARG A 494 -21.23 -3.04 -1.55
C ARG A 494 -21.03 -1.78 -0.70
N THR A 495 -20.69 -1.94 0.59
CA THR A 495 -20.35 -0.82 1.49
C THR A 495 -19.09 -0.11 1.01
N VAL A 496 -18.01 -0.84 0.74
CA VAL A 496 -16.76 -0.28 0.21
C VAL A 496 -17.02 0.53 -1.06
N LYS A 497 -17.81 -0.01 -1.99
CA LYS A 497 -18.19 0.68 -3.23
C LYS A 497 -18.99 1.95 -2.97
N ALA A 498 -19.96 1.92 -2.05
CA ALA A 498 -20.80 3.07 -1.71
C ALA A 498 -19.99 4.23 -1.09
N PHE A 499 -18.97 3.90 -0.29
CA PHE A 499 -18.05 4.86 0.31
C PHE A 499 -16.89 5.26 -0.62
N GLY A 500 -16.79 4.72 -1.84
CA GLY A 500 -15.75 5.05 -2.80
C GLY A 500 -14.32 4.65 -2.35
N ILE A 501 -14.21 3.62 -1.51
CA ILE A 501 -12.95 3.21 -0.89
C ILE A 501 -12.04 2.51 -1.89
N LYS A 502 -10.76 2.88 -1.90
CA LYS A 502 -9.69 2.32 -2.73
C LYS A 502 -8.36 2.38 -2.00
N SER A 503 -7.42 1.52 -2.39
CA SER A 503 -6.04 1.53 -1.92
C SER A 503 -5.94 1.58 -0.40
N ARG A 504 -6.63 0.65 0.31
CA ARG A 504 -6.77 0.78 1.74
C ARG A 504 -7.09 -0.52 2.45
N PHE A 505 -6.65 -0.63 3.71
CA PHE A 505 -7.20 -1.57 4.66
C PHE A 505 -8.52 -1.01 5.20
N VAL A 506 -9.53 -1.86 5.36
CA VAL A 506 -10.84 -1.50 5.92
C VAL A 506 -11.26 -2.49 7.00
N HIS A 507 -11.93 -1.96 8.01
CA HIS A 507 -12.59 -2.70 9.08
C HIS A 507 -14.03 -2.21 9.17
N LEU A 508 -14.97 -3.00 8.66
CA LEU A 508 -16.38 -2.66 8.64
C LEU A 508 -17.12 -3.50 9.67
N GLU A 509 -17.94 -2.86 10.50
CA GLU A 509 -18.73 -3.55 11.53
C GLU A 509 -20.18 -3.67 11.13
N PHE A 510 -20.76 -4.85 11.40
CA PHE A 510 -22.15 -5.18 11.14
C PHE A 510 -22.77 -5.93 12.31
N PHE A 511 -24.06 -5.72 12.53
CA PHE A 511 -24.88 -6.63 13.32
C PHE A 511 -25.48 -7.69 12.41
N GLN A 512 -25.28 -8.97 12.70
CA GLN A 512 -26.07 -10.06 12.16
C GLN A 512 -27.33 -10.21 13.00
N LEU A 513 -28.51 -9.92 12.43
CA LEU A 513 -29.76 -9.89 13.15
C LEU A 513 -30.11 -11.26 13.78
N ASP A 514 -30.51 -11.25 15.05
CA ASP A 514 -30.97 -12.42 15.82
C ASP A 514 -32.45 -12.76 15.56
N ARG A 515 -33.21 -11.82 14.98
CA ARG A 515 -34.63 -11.91 14.64
C ARG A 515 -34.99 -10.98 13.48
N ASP A 516 -36.18 -11.17 12.94
CA ASP A 516 -36.72 -10.26 11.92
C ASP A 516 -36.94 -8.86 12.50
N ARG A 517 -36.55 -7.83 11.77
CA ARG A 517 -36.70 -6.42 12.13
C ARG A 517 -37.27 -5.64 10.96
N GLU A 518 -38.42 -5.00 11.16
CA GLU A 518 -39.06 -4.18 10.14
C GLU A 518 -38.14 -3.04 9.68
N GLY A 519 -37.96 -2.90 8.38
CA GLY A 519 -37.11 -1.89 7.75
C GLY A 519 -35.59 -2.19 7.80
N LEU A 520 -35.16 -3.28 8.47
CA LEU A 520 -33.75 -3.65 8.60
C LEU A 520 -33.43 -4.99 7.93
N GLY A 521 -34.29 -5.98 8.03
CA GLY A 521 -34.08 -7.29 7.42
C GLY A 521 -34.65 -8.45 8.25
N LYS A 522 -34.34 -9.67 7.80
CA LYS A 522 -34.72 -10.92 8.46
C LYS A 522 -33.59 -11.42 9.35
N LYS A 523 -33.90 -12.36 10.25
CA LYS A 523 -32.91 -13.09 11.05
C LYS A 523 -31.77 -13.60 10.15
N GLY A 524 -30.53 -13.30 10.54
CA GLY A 524 -29.34 -13.66 9.79
C GLY A 524 -28.91 -12.67 8.69
N ASP A 525 -29.69 -11.61 8.44
CA ASP A 525 -29.26 -10.50 7.58
C ASP A 525 -28.35 -9.54 8.36
N TYR A 526 -27.58 -8.73 7.63
CA TYR A 526 -26.59 -7.82 8.21
C TYR A 526 -27.07 -6.37 8.16
N VAL A 527 -26.82 -5.63 9.23
CA VAL A 527 -27.12 -4.20 9.39
C VAL A 527 -25.81 -3.46 9.66
N GLY A 528 -25.50 -2.43 8.86
CA GLY A 528 -24.27 -1.66 8.98
C GLY A 528 -24.20 -0.87 10.29
N LEU A 529 -23.08 -0.95 10.97
CA LEU A 529 -22.83 -0.26 12.24
C LEU A 529 -21.79 0.86 12.04
N GLU A 530 -20.57 0.52 11.61
CA GLU A 530 -19.47 1.48 11.48
C GLU A 530 -18.54 1.12 10.32
N VAL A 531 -17.92 2.16 9.73
CA VAL A 531 -16.90 2.03 8.68
C VAL A 531 -15.59 2.61 9.21
N ASN A 532 -14.58 1.77 9.33
CA ASN A 532 -13.24 2.17 9.75
C ASN A 532 -12.24 1.94 8.61
N MET A 533 -11.51 3.00 8.24
CA MET A 533 -10.57 3.01 7.11
C MET A 533 -9.14 2.66 7.56
N ARG A 534 -9.04 1.59 8.29
CA ARG A 534 -7.81 1.10 8.88
C ARG A 534 -7.93 -0.41 9.18
N PRO A 535 -6.82 -1.10 9.49
CA PRO A 535 -6.91 -2.46 10.02
C PRO A 535 -7.74 -2.50 11.32
N PRO A 536 -8.34 -3.64 11.67
CA PRO A 536 -8.94 -3.83 12.98
C PRO A 536 -7.90 -3.67 14.09
N GLY A 537 -8.38 -3.32 15.28
CA GLY A 537 -7.52 -3.10 16.45
C GLY A 537 -7.03 -4.39 17.11
N GLY A 538 -6.19 -4.20 18.11
CA GLY A 538 -5.65 -5.28 18.93
C GLY A 538 -4.84 -6.30 18.13
N TYR A 539 -5.08 -7.57 18.45
CA TYR A 539 -4.41 -8.72 17.83
C TYR A 539 -5.14 -9.27 16.59
N THR A 540 -6.16 -8.58 16.09
CA THR A 540 -6.97 -9.09 14.98
C THR A 540 -6.16 -9.25 13.68
N PRO A 541 -5.21 -8.36 13.32
CA PRO A 541 -4.33 -8.58 12.18
C PRO A 541 -3.47 -9.84 12.32
N ASP A 542 -2.90 -10.09 13.51
CA ASP A 542 -2.13 -11.31 13.80
C ASP A 542 -3.02 -12.56 13.72
N MET A 543 -4.26 -12.47 14.18
CA MET A 543 -5.23 -13.57 14.06
C MET A 543 -5.57 -13.86 12.60
N MET A 544 -5.61 -12.86 11.72
CA MET A 544 -5.77 -13.06 10.27
C MET A 544 -4.59 -13.84 9.69
N ASP A 545 -3.36 -13.51 10.12
CA ASP A 545 -2.16 -14.21 9.69
C ASP A 545 -2.21 -15.68 10.10
N TYR A 546 -2.56 -15.96 11.34
CA TYR A 546 -2.72 -17.34 11.82
C TYR A 546 -3.89 -18.07 11.16
N ALA A 547 -5.03 -17.37 10.93
CA ALA A 547 -6.21 -17.98 10.32
C ALA A 547 -5.95 -18.40 8.87
N HIS A 548 -5.21 -17.59 8.12
CA HIS A 548 -5.03 -17.76 6.69
C HIS A 548 -3.61 -18.16 6.29
N GLN A 549 -2.72 -18.42 7.26
CA GLN A 549 -1.30 -18.74 7.03
C GLN A 549 -0.67 -17.77 6.02
N THR A 550 -0.82 -16.47 6.28
CA THR A 550 -0.36 -15.38 5.43
C THR A 550 0.33 -14.30 6.27
N ASP A 551 0.45 -13.11 5.73
CA ASP A 551 0.99 -11.92 6.39
C ASP A 551 0.22 -10.72 5.83
N VAL A 552 -0.79 -10.25 6.54
CA VAL A 552 -1.65 -9.15 6.08
C VAL A 552 -0.92 -7.82 6.05
N PHE A 553 0.13 -7.66 6.87
CA PHE A 553 0.99 -6.49 6.85
C PHE A 553 1.77 -6.42 5.53
N GLN A 554 2.30 -7.59 5.08
CA GLN A 554 2.95 -7.72 3.79
C GLN A 554 1.96 -7.54 2.63
N ILE A 555 0.74 -8.10 2.71
CA ILE A 555 -0.30 -7.90 1.67
C ILE A 555 -0.66 -6.41 1.54
N TRP A 556 -0.76 -5.69 2.67
CA TRP A 556 -0.97 -4.23 2.63
C TRP A 556 0.21 -3.51 1.97
N ALA A 557 1.43 -3.90 2.30
CA ALA A 557 2.64 -3.34 1.71
C ALA A 557 2.75 -3.66 0.20
N ASP A 558 2.31 -4.85 -0.21
CA ASP A 558 2.21 -5.25 -1.62
C ASP A 558 1.20 -4.37 -2.37
N MET A 559 0.05 -4.09 -1.75
CA MET A 559 -0.94 -3.15 -2.30
C MET A 559 -0.35 -1.75 -2.48
N VAL A 560 0.41 -1.26 -1.50
CA VAL A 560 1.07 0.05 -1.58
C VAL A 560 2.05 0.08 -2.76
N ALA A 561 2.94 -0.91 -2.85
CA ALA A 561 4.02 -0.92 -3.83
C ALA A 561 3.55 -1.34 -5.24
N PHE A 562 2.68 -2.35 -5.34
CA PHE A 562 2.40 -3.06 -6.59
C PHE A 562 0.91 -3.09 -6.98
N ASP A 563 0.02 -2.61 -6.12
CA ASP A 563 -1.44 -2.61 -6.32
C ASP A 563 -2.07 -4.01 -6.43
N GLU A 564 -1.39 -5.04 -5.92
CA GLU A 564 -1.79 -6.44 -5.94
C GLU A 564 -1.27 -7.17 -4.69
N ALA A 565 -1.82 -8.31 -4.33
CA ALA A 565 -1.25 -9.18 -3.31
C ALA A 565 -0.22 -10.12 -3.95
N ARG A 566 0.97 -10.19 -3.39
CA ARG A 566 2.04 -11.12 -3.78
C ARG A 566 2.26 -12.21 -2.74
N LYS A 567 1.83 -11.97 -1.50
CA LYS A 567 1.87 -12.96 -0.44
C LYS A 567 0.74 -13.97 -0.63
N PRO A 568 1.02 -15.27 -0.74
CA PRO A 568 0.00 -16.29 -0.89
C PRO A 568 -0.81 -16.44 0.40
N VAL A 569 -2.05 -16.84 0.25
CA VAL A 569 -2.92 -17.30 1.34
C VAL A 569 -2.79 -18.82 1.42
N GLY A 570 -2.49 -19.34 2.61
CA GLY A 570 -2.35 -20.77 2.86
C GLY A 570 -3.66 -21.44 3.27
N GLU A 571 -3.55 -22.58 3.95
CA GLU A 571 -4.73 -23.29 4.45
C GLU A 571 -5.42 -22.48 5.55
N SER A 572 -6.71 -22.22 5.38
CA SER A 572 -7.50 -21.43 6.33
C SER A 572 -8.05 -22.26 7.47
N ALA A 573 -8.08 -21.69 8.68
CA ALA A 573 -8.64 -22.29 9.90
C ALA A 573 -9.37 -21.24 10.72
N TYR A 574 -10.04 -21.66 11.79
CA TYR A 574 -10.56 -20.76 12.81
C TYR A 574 -9.44 -20.33 13.76
N VAL A 575 -9.46 -19.08 14.20
CA VAL A 575 -8.54 -18.59 15.25
C VAL A 575 -9.34 -17.92 16.34
N GLY A 576 -9.19 -18.41 17.57
CA GLY A 576 -9.85 -17.87 18.75
C GLY A 576 -8.91 -17.04 19.60
N TYR A 577 -9.40 -15.90 20.08
CA TYR A 577 -8.76 -15.03 21.06
C TYR A 577 -9.46 -15.16 22.41
N VAL A 578 -8.70 -15.33 23.48
CA VAL A 578 -9.17 -15.21 24.86
C VAL A 578 -8.26 -14.24 25.61
N GLY A 579 -8.84 -13.17 26.12
CA GLY A 579 -8.17 -12.24 27.03
C GLY A 579 -8.66 -12.42 28.44
N ARG A 580 -7.84 -13.04 29.30
CA ARG A 580 -8.13 -13.24 30.72
C ARG A 580 -7.86 -12.01 31.55
N ARG A 581 -8.58 -11.83 32.66
CA ARG A 581 -8.38 -10.77 33.66
C ARG A 581 -7.57 -11.27 34.87
N ASP A 582 -6.57 -10.51 35.27
CA ASP A 582 -5.80 -10.81 36.50
C ASP A 582 -6.66 -10.77 37.79
N SER A 583 -7.76 -10.03 37.75
CA SER A 583 -8.71 -9.90 38.84
C SER A 583 -9.61 -11.12 39.03
N ARG A 584 -9.60 -12.10 38.11
CA ARG A 584 -10.47 -13.28 38.12
C ARG A 584 -9.74 -14.56 38.52
N ARG A 585 -10.48 -15.53 39.09
CA ARG A 585 -9.93 -16.83 39.51
C ARG A 585 -10.45 -17.95 38.62
N TYR A 586 -9.59 -18.39 37.72
CA TYR A 586 -9.91 -19.45 36.77
C TYR A 586 -9.62 -20.83 37.35
N LYS A 587 -10.46 -21.83 36.99
CA LYS A 587 -10.24 -23.24 37.35
C LYS A 587 -8.98 -23.82 36.69
N HIS A 588 -8.70 -23.37 35.48
CA HIS A 588 -7.56 -23.84 34.70
C HIS A 588 -6.44 -22.78 34.71
N SER A 589 -5.28 -23.18 35.17
CA SER A 589 -4.10 -22.31 35.23
C SER A 589 -3.58 -21.96 33.83
N HIS A 590 -2.61 -21.06 33.75
CA HIS A 590 -1.87 -20.80 32.53
C HIS A 590 -1.25 -22.09 31.97
N GLN A 591 -0.62 -22.92 32.83
CA GLN A 591 0.01 -24.17 32.40
C GLN A 591 -1.02 -25.18 31.87
N ASP A 592 -2.19 -25.30 32.48
CA ASP A 592 -3.27 -26.19 31.99
C ASP A 592 -3.73 -25.81 30.59
N LEU A 593 -3.76 -24.51 30.27
CA LEU A 593 -4.05 -24.04 28.90
C LEU A 593 -2.97 -24.44 27.91
N LEU A 594 -1.69 -24.27 28.28
CA LEU A 594 -0.57 -24.67 27.43
C LEU A 594 -0.51 -26.19 27.25
N ASP A 595 -0.76 -26.96 28.31
CA ASP A 595 -0.77 -28.43 28.25
C ASP A 595 -1.88 -28.95 27.32
N ARG A 596 -3.04 -28.31 27.33
CA ARG A 596 -4.19 -28.73 26.54
C ARG A 596 -4.17 -28.21 25.10
N TYR A 597 -3.79 -26.96 24.90
CA TYR A 597 -3.90 -26.26 23.61
C TYR A 597 -2.54 -25.83 23.04
N GLY A 598 -1.42 -26.18 23.67
CA GLY A 598 -0.10 -25.69 23.29
C GLY A 598 0.27 -25.96 21.82
N GLN A 599 -0.15 -27.10 21.26
CA GLN A 599 0.06 -27.40 19.83
C GLN A 599 -0.75 -26.50 18.89
N ALA A 600 -1.89 -25.98 19.36
CA ALA A 600 -2.74 -25.05 18.60
C ALA A 600 -2.45 -23.59 18.95
N MET A 601 -1.70 -23.32 20.03
CA MET A 601 -1.40 -21.98 20.51
C MET A 601 -0.45 -21.27 19.55
N CYS A 602 -0.92 -20.15 18.98
CA CYS A 602 -0.14 -19.30 18.09
C CYS A 602 0.56 -18.17 18.84
N MET A 603 -0.10 -17.64 19.88
CA MET A 603 0.41 -16.54 20.70
C MET A 603 -0.10 -16.65 22.13
N CYS A 604 0.76 -16.28 23.06
CA CYS A 604 0.42 -16.20 24.47
C CYS A 604 1.30 -15.14 25.13
N GLU A 605 0.70 -13.96 25.46
CA GLU A 605 1.48 -12.84 25.99
C GLU A 605 0.65 -11.89 26.86
N ARG A 606 1.34 -11.04 27.60
CA ARG A 606 0.71 -9.94 28.37
C ARG A 606 0.22 -8.86 27.40
N VAL A 607 -1.06 -8.49 27.57
CA VAL A 607 -1.63 -7.38 26.80
C VAL A 607 -1.05 -6.06 27.30
N PRO A 608 -0.66 -5.13 26.41
CA PRO A 608 -0.24 -3.80 26.81
C PRO A 608 -1.31 -3.09 27.63
N TYR A 609 -0.89 -2.37 28.67
CA TYR A 609 -1.81 -1.67 29.59
C TYR A 609 -2.85 -0.81 28.87
N ALA A 610 -2.44 -0.10 27.82
CA ALA A 610 -3.34 0.75 27.02
C ALA A 610 -4.48 -0.01 26.32
N LEU A 611 -4.39 -1.34 26.18
CA LEU A 611 -5.39 -2.20 25.54
C LEU A 611 -6.08 -3.15 26.52
N SER A 612 -5.65 -3.20 27.78
CA SER A 612 -6.11 -4.20 28.74
C SER A 612 -7.60 -4.07 29.08
N ASP A 613 -8.14 -2.86 29.10
CA ASP A 613 -9.58 -2.64 29.40
C ASP A 613 -10.48 -3.34 28.36
N ASP A 614 -10.10 -3.32 27.10
CA ASP A 614 -10.87 -3.91 25.99
C ASP A 614 -10.54 -5.40 25.79
N LEU A 615 -9.27 -5.77 25.90
CA LEU A 615 -8.76 -7.07 25.46
C LEU A 615 -8.41 -8.04 26.59
N GLY A 616 -8.45 -7.62 27.86
CA GLY A 616 -7.99 -8.43 29.00
C GLY A 616 -6.51 -8.18 29.31
N ASP A 617 -5.99 -8.84 30.36
CA ASP A 617 -4.63 -8.62 30.84
C ASP A 617 -3.63 -9.64 30.25
N MET A 618 -4.13 -10.84 29.90
CA MET A 618 -3.34 -11.95 29.34
C MET A 618 -4.03 -12.55 28.12
N ALA A 619 -3.41 -12.42 26.95
CA ALA A 619 -3.89 -12.93 25.68
C ALA A 619 -3.51 -14.39 25.45
N TYR A 620 -4.43 -15.16 24.89
CA TYR A 620 -4.24 -16.51 24.38
C TYR A 620 -4.88 -16.60 23.00
N ILE A 621 -4.11 -16.92 21.99
CA ILE A 621 -4.57 -17.05 20.59
C ILE A 621 -4.30 -18.47 20.11
N ALA A 622 -5.34 -19.19 19.73
CA ALA A 622 -5.24 -20.57 19.27
C ALA A 622 -5.87 -20.77 17.88
N ARG A 623 -5.16 -21.51 17.01
CA ARG A 623 -5.62 -21.92 15.69
C ARG A 623 -6.29 -23.28 15.74
N LEU A 624 -7.58 -23.34 15.41
CA LEU A 624 -8.47 -24.48 15.63
C LEU A 624 -9.21 -24.83 14.33
N GLN A 625 -9.69 -26.08 14.22
CA GLN A 625 -10.25 -26.58 12.98
C GLN A 625 -11.76 -26.33 12.83
N SER A 626 -12.46 -26.16 13.92
CA SER A 626 -13.91 -26.04 13.94
C SER A 626 -14.42 -25.01 14.96
N LYS A 627 -15.64 -24.51 14.70
CA LYS A 627 -16.32 -23.61 15.64
C LYS A 627 -16.58 -24.28 17.00
N ALA A 628 -16.84 -25.59 17.02
CA ALA A 628 -17.03 -26.34 18.26
C ALA A 628 -15.75 -26.34 19.11
N GLU A 629 -14.58 -26.41 18.50
CA GLU A 629 -13.29 -26.30 19.19
C GLU A 629 -13.06 -24.88 19.73
N ILE A 630 -13.47 -23.83 18.99
CA ILE A 630 -13.44 -22.44 19.48
C ILE A 630 -14.31 -22.31 20.76
N GLU A 631 -15.53 -22.81 20.72
CA GLU A 631 -16.45 -22.77 21.87
C GLU A 631 -15.90 -23.55 23.07
N ALA A 632 -15.28 -24.71 22.81
CA ALA A 632 -14.62 -25.50 23.84
C ALA A 632 -13.39 -24.80 24.45
N PHE A 633 -12.60 -24.13 23.60
CA PHE A 633 -11.45 -23.34 24.02
C PHE A 633 -11.88 -22.17 24.91
N PHE A 634 -12.88 -21.39 24.49
CA PHE A 634 -13.41 -20.27 25.25
C PHE A 634 -13.93 -20.74 26.62
N LYS A 635 -14.79 -21.78 26.64
CA LYS A 635 -15.34 -22.32 27.86
C LYS A 635 -14.23 -22.76 28.82
N TYR A 636 -13.25 -23.52 28.36
CA TYR A 636 -12.14 -23.99 29.19
C TYR A 636 -11.27 -22.84 29.69
N ALA A 637 -10.98 -21.88 28.83
CA ALA A 637 -10.13 -20.76 29.20
C ALA A 637 -10.76 -19.80 30.19
N THR A 638 -12.09 -19.64 30.19
CA THR A 638 -12.80 -18.67 31.03
C THR A 638 -13.59 -19.32 32.18
N GLU A 639 -13.43 -20.62 32.40
CA GLU A 639 -14.12 -21.31 33.52
C GLU A 639 -13.58 -20.85 34.87
N GLU A 640 -14.44 -20.22 35.68
CA GLU A 640 -14.08 -19.71 36.99
C GLU A 640 -14.46 -20.71 38.10
N TYR A 641 -13.81 -20.59 39.25
CA TYR A 641 -14.28 -21.24 40.48
C TYR A 641 -15.62 -20.63 40.87
N ALA A 642 -16.56 -21.50 41.33
CA ALA A 642 -17.86 -21.08 41.83
C ALA A 642 -17.76 -20.27 43.14
#